data_3682ab3064fdbd6e294e6811c650b667
#
_entry.id   3682ab3064fdbd6e294e6811c650b667
#
_cell.length_a   1.000
_cell.length_b   1.000
_cell.length_c   1.000
_cell.angle_alpha   90.00
_cell.angle_beta   90.00
_cell.angle_gamma   90.00
#
_symmetry.space_group_name_H-M   'P 1'
#
loop_
_entity.id
_entity.type
_entity.pdbx_description
1 polymer ?
#
loop_
_entity_poly.entity_id
_entity_poly.type
_entity_poly.pdbx_seq_one_letter_code
_entity_poly.pdbx_strand_id
1 'polypeptide(L)'
;MEYKNTIITPKTDFPMKAGLPAREPGMLERWQEQNLYQLMLEKNKDLPPFILHDGPPFSNGYIHMGHALNKTLKDFIVRSRAMMGYYTPYVPGWDNHGLPIERAIEKSKSKLNKDMSVSEFRTACEAFAEDFIQKQMGGFKRLGVVGDWEHPYRTMDRHFEGQEVKVFGRMFDKGFIYKGLKPVTWCPACATAVAEADIEYQDDPCTSVYVKFAMADDLGKLSGFDLSKTYFVIWTTTIWTLPGNMAICLHPRDSYVLVKAENGETYIMAQALMEKTMKLGGFENYEVLATYPGSFFENMLAKHPFLDKTSRLVYAEYVTMDSGTGCVHTAPGFGADDYQTCMRYGMELVVPVDDYGRHTDYAGKYAGMKTEESNPVILADMKETGALFASEEIIHSYPHHDRCKKPVIFRATPQWFCSVESFKDKAIEAIENVQWFPGWGGERMVSMIRERADWCISRQRRWGLPIPVFYCSDCGKPVSTPDSIAKISALFDEHGSNIWFEKEAMELAPEGFTCPHCGGKTFTKETDTLDCWFDSGSTHFASLMHDTPELWPADVYLEGADQYRGWFQSSLLTSVGALDKGAPFKQVLTHGWVVDGQGRAMHKSLGNGVDPADLIKDFGADIVRLWSASSDYHADVRCSKEIFKQIAQNYLKFRNTARYFLGNLNEFDPNNLVPVEQMEELDRWALTKLNALVKACRKAYENYEFHQVSHAINDFCVVELSSFYLDILKDRLYCEEKDGLRRRSALSALFLIVDALAKLFAPILAFTCDEIWQAMPHRKEDDGRNVLLNQMPENFDEYVLDDATMEKWATVIKLRQDVNGVLETARADKRIGKALEAHVCLQTEDTALVEACKDVNLAEVCIVSACTWEAIPQGAVCGEGANLPQLKIGVTEARGEKCPRCWMHSEKANADGLCERCASVISKMDIEI
;
A
#
# COMPACT_ATOMS: atom_id res chain seq x y z
N MET A 1 -51.85 -10.65 39.26
CA MET A 1 -50.77 -11.31 38.55
C MET A 1 -49.85 -10.26 37.95
N GLU A 2 -48.51 -10.35 38.14
CA GLU A 2 -47.58 -9.44 37.45
C GLU A 2 -47.29 -9.97 36.03
N TYR A 3 -48.13 -9.60 35.06
CA TYR A 3 -47.98 -10.01 33.65
C TYR A 3 -46.61 -9.68 33.02
N LYS A 4 -45.84 -8.80 33.63
CA LYS A 4 -44.50 -8.47 33.24
C LYS A 4 -43.55 -9.69 33.16
N ASN A 5 -43.78 -10.68 34.04
CA ASN A 5 -42.98 -11.90 34.08
C ASN A 5 -43.32 -12.92 32.95
N THR A 6 -44.38 -12.68 32.21
CA THR A 6 -44.83 -13.52 31.08
C THR A 6 -44.30 -13.04 29.74
N ILE A 7 -43.60 -11.92 29.70
CA ILE A 7 -42.94 -11.38 28.50
C ILE A 7 -41.65 -12.15 28.25
N ILE A 8 -41.42 -12.50 26.99
CA ILE A 8 -40.17 -13.14 26.56
C ILE A 8 -39.09 -12.06 26.51
N THR A 9 -38.14 -12.10 27.45
CA THR A 9 -37.05 -11.12 27.51
C THR A 9 -35.79 -11.66 26.80
N PRO A 10 -35.11 -10.83 25.99
CA PRO A 10 -33.87 -11.22 25.38
C PRO A 10 -32.78 -11.62 26.40
N LYS A 11 -32.08 -12.71 26.14
CA LYS A 11 -30.98 -13.21 26.99
C LYS A 11 -29.79 -13.57 26.11
N THR A 12 -28.60 -13.13 26.49
CA THR A 12 -27.36 -13.49 25.82
C THR A 12 -26.15 -13.29 26.74
N ASP A 13 -25.18 -14.17 26.63
CA ASP A 13 -23.87 -14.04 27.29
C ASP A 13 -22.93 -13.11 26.50
N PHE A 14 -23.34 -12.67 25.31
CA PHE A 14 -22.55 -11.72 24.50
C PHE A 14 -22.43 -10.39 25.23
N PRO A 15 -21.20 -9.93 25.55
CA PRO A 15 -20.99 -8.82 26.46
C PRO A 15 -21.52 -7.48 25.94
N MET A 16 -22.08 -6.68 26.83
CA MET A 16 -22.56 -5.35 26.50
C MET A 16 -21.42 -4.41 26.08
N LYS A 17 -20.29 -4.47 26.79
CA LYS A 17 -19.09 -3.68 26.48
C LYS A 17 -18.20 -4.47 25.53
N ALA A 18 -17.70 -3.84 24.48
CA ALA A 18 -16.80 -4.44 23.51
C ALA A 18 -15.51 -4.95 24.19
N GLY A 19 -14.81 -4.08 24.92
CA GLY A 19 -13.59 -4.44 25.64
C GLY A 19 -12.51 -5.10 24.79
N LEU A 20 -12.44 -4.76 23.51
CA LEU A 20 -11.57 -5.40 22.50
C LEU A 20 -10.12 -5.55 22.96
N PRO A 21 -9.42 -4.50 23.46
CA PRO A 21 -8.03 -4.61 23.88
C PRO A 21 -7.76 -5.74 24.89
N ALA A 22 -8.72 -5.98 25.79
CA ALA A 22 -8.59 -7.00 26.83
C ALA A 22 -9.03 -8.39 26.38
N ARG A 23 -9.91 -8.49 25.39
CA ARG A 23 -10.54 -9.76 24.98
C ARG A 23 -9.86 -10.42 23.79
N GLU A 24 -9.36 -9.63 22.84
CA GLU A 24 -8.70 -10.12 21.63
C GLU A 24 -7.50 -11.04 21.90
N PRO A 25 -6.64 -10.80 22.92
CA PRO A 25 -5.54 -11.73 23.22
C PRO A 25 -6.02 -13.16 23.49
N GLY A 26 -7.06 -13.35 24.31
CA GLY A 26 -7.61 -14.68 24.60
C GLY A 26 -8.26 -15.34 23.35
N MET A 27 -8.74 -14.55 22.40
CA MET A 27 -9.23 -15.08 21.11
C MET A 27 -8.07 -15.56 20.23
N LEU A 28 -6.94 -14.83 20.20
CA LEU A 28 -5.74 -15.25 19.49
C LEU A 28 -5.16 -16.54 20.07
N GLU A 29 -5.11 -16.67 21.39
CA GLU A 29 -4.70 -17.91 22.06
C GLU A 29 -5.57 -19.10 21.61
N ARG A 30 -6.90 -18.91 21.61
CA ARG A 30 -7.83 -19.95 21.13
C ARG A 30 -7.60 -20.30 19.66
N TRP A 31 -7.39 -19.30 18.77
CA TRP A 31 -7.12 -19.53 17.34
C TRP A 31 -5.81 -20.29 17.14
N GLN A 32 -4.81 -20.01 17.95
CA GLN A 32 -3.53 -20.71 17.92
C GLN A 32 -3.67 -22.16 18.43
N GLU A 33 -4.36 -22.37 19.54
CA GLU A 33 -4.64 -23.72 20.07
C GLU A 33 -5.44 -24.58 19.07
N GLN A 34 -6.33 -23.96 18.31
CA GLN A 34 -7.12 -24.63 17.27
C GLN A 34 -6.32 -24.86 15.98
N ASN A 35 -5.13 -24.27 15.80
CA ASN A 35 -4.43 -24.19 14.52
C ASN A 35 -5.33 -23.65 13.41
N LEU A 36 -6.02 -22.54 13.65
CA LEU A 36 -7.07 -21.98 12.78
C LEU A 36 -6.64 -21.88 11.32
N TYR A 37 -5.42 -21.40 11.06
CA TYR A 37 -4.90 -21.26 9.69
C TYR A 37 -4.81 -22.63 8.98
N GLN A 38 -4.26 -23.65 9.65
CA GLN A 38 -4.16 -24.99 9.06
C GLN A 38 -5.54 -25.63 8.86
N LEU A 39 -6.49 -25.40 9.77
CA LEU A 39 -7.87 -25.86 9.59
C LEU A 39 -8.54 -25.20 8.37
N MET A 40 -8.31 -23.91 8.13
CA MET A 40 -8.79 -23.20 6.96
C MET A 40 -8.22 -23.81 5.67
N LEU A 41 -6.92 -24.08 5.64
CA LEU A 41 -6.28 -24.69 4.48
C LEU A 41 -6.77 -26.12 4.23
N GLU A 42 -6.82 -26.97 5.27
CA GLU A 42 -7.29 -28.34 5.15
C GLU A 42 -8.73 -28.43 4.65
N LYS A 43 -9.60 -27.52 5.12
CA LYS A 43 -10.99 -27.46 4.67
C LYS A 43 -11.12 -27.08 3.19
N ASN A 44 -10.23 -26.25 2.70
CA ASN A 44 -10.28 -25.68 1.33
C ASN A 44 -9.27 -26.35 0.37
N LYS A 45 -8.54 -27.39 0.77
CA LYS A 45 -7.44 -27.99 0.01
C LYS A 45 -7.78 -28.45 -1.40
N ASP A 46 -9.04 -28.88 -1.61
CA ASP A 46 -9.54 -29.37 -2.91
C ASP A 46 -10.21 -28.26 -3.73
N LEU A 47 -10.25 -27.03 -3.22
CA LEU A 47 -10.81 -25.88 -3.92
C LEU A 47 -9.77 -25.21 -4.83
N PRO A 48 -10.19 -24.40 -5.82
CA PRO A 48 -9.26 -23.68 -6.68
C PRO A 48 -8.30 -22.80 -5.86
N PRO A 49 -6.99 -22.80 -6.16
CA PRO A 49 -6.04 -21.96 -5.44
C PRO A 49 -6.21 -20.47 -5.78
N PHE A 50 -5.97 -19.64 -4.81
CA PHE A 50 -5.83 -18.20 -4.95
C PHE A 50 -4.63 -17.72 -4.13
N ILE A 51 -3.57 -17.30 -4.79
CA ILE A 51 -2.27 -17.04 -4.19
C ILE A 51 -2.00 -15.56 -4.07
N LEU A 52 -1.89 -15.09 -2.84
CA LEU A 52 -1.31 -13.81 -2.50
C LEU A 52 0.13 -14.04 -2.07
N HIS A 53 1.10 -13.63 -2.89
CA HIS A 53 2.51 -13.66 -2.51
C HIS A 53 2.87 -12.40 -1.72
N ASP A 54 3.50 -12.58 -0.57
CA ASP A 54 3.81 -11.48 0.34
C ASP A 54 5.06 -10.72 -0.11
N GLY A 55 4.96 -9.39 -0.24
CA GLY A 55 6.13 -8.53 -0.36
C GLY A 55 6.81 -8.44 1.02
N PRO A 56 8.12 -8.75 1.10
CA PRO A 56 8.80 -8.89 2.36
C PRO A 56 9.11 -7.53 3.00
N PRO A 57 8.58 -7.20 4.19
CA PRO A 57 8.99 -6.02 4.92
C PRO A 57 10.45 -6.14 5.38
N PHE A 58 11.11 -5.00 5.53
CA PHE A 58 12.50 -4.94 5.98
C PHE A 58 12.59 -5.21 7.49
N SER A 59 13.52 -6.08 7.91
CA SER A 59 13.65 -6.54 9.30
C SER A 59 14.56 -5.63 10.16
N ASN A 60 14.23 -4.32 10.26
CA ASN A 60 15.09 -3.33 10.93
C ASN A 60 14.38 -2.38 11.90
N GLY A 61 13.11 -2.62 12.22
CA GLY A 61 12.32 -1.76 13.09
C GLY A 61 10.97 -2.36 13.48
N TYR A 62 10.27 -1.70 14.40
CA TYR A 62 8.89 -2.07 14.74
C TYR A 62 7.94 -1.75 13.59
N ILE A 63 6.79 -2.43 13.58
CA ILE A 63 5.72 -2.13 12.62
C ILE A 63 5.22 -0.70 12.82
N HIS A 64 4.87 -0.02 11.72
CA HIS A 64 4.21 1.28 11.71
C HIS A 64 2.82 1.17 11.04
N MET A 65 2.05 2.26 11.01
CA MET A 65 0.68 2.24 10.46
C MET A 65 0.60 1.83 8.98
N GLY A 66 1.65 2.11 8.19
CA GLY A 66 1.75 1.59 6.82
C GLY A 66 1.82 0.05 6.77
N HIS A 67 2.63 -0.58 7.64
CA HIS A 67 2.65 -2.04 7.78
C HIS A 67 1.31 -2.60 8.26
N ALA A 68 0.64 -1.92 9.21
CA ALA A 68 -0.66 -2.33 9.71
C ALA A 68 -1.72 -2.29 8.59
N LEU A 69 -1.76 -1.22 7.78
CA LEU A 69 -2.63 -1.11 6.60
C LEU A 69 -2.35 -2.24 5.62
N ASN A 70 -1.10 -2.40 5.18
CA ASN A 70 -0.67 -3.38 4.20
C ASN A 70 -1.06 -4.82 4.58
N LYS A 71 -0.63 -5.26 5.77
CA LYS A 71 -0.89 -6.63 6.23
C LYS A 71 -2.38 -6.88 6.52
N THR A 72 -3.12 -5.87 6.96
CA THR A 72 -4.56 -5.98 7.16
C THR A 72 -5.31 -6.14 5.84
N LEU A 73 -4.94 -5.37 4.80
CA LEU A 73 -5.53 -5.51 3.46
C LEU A 73 -5.25 -6.88 2.86
N LYS A 74 -4.03 -7.41 3.02
CA LYS A 74 -3.67 -8.78 2.61
C LYS A 74 -4.52 -9.82 3.33
N ASP A 75 -4.71 -9.67 4.64
CA ASP A 75 -5.55 -10.57 5.43
C ASP A 75 -7.03 -10.52 5.01
N PHE A 76 -7.54 -9.35 4.61
CA PHE A 76 -8.89 -9.25 4.01
C PHE A 76 -9.03 -10.10 2.76
N ILE A 77 -8.02 -10.07 1.89
CA ILE A 77 -8.00 -10.89 0.67
C ILE A 77 -7.96 -12.38 1.02
N VAL A 78 -7.01 -12.79 1.86
CA VAL A 78 -6.83 -14.19 2.24
C VAL A 78 -8.13 -14.75 2.85
N ARG A 79 -8.72 -14.06 3.85
CA ARG A 79 -9.94 -14.48 4.53
C ARG A 79 -11.15 -14.47 3.59
N SER A 80 -11.35 -13.38 2.85
CA SER A 80 -12.52 -13.29 1.96
C SER A 80 -12.47 -14.35 0.86
N ARG A 81 -11.31 -14.57 0.24
CA ARG A 81 -11.15 -15.61 -0.79
C ARG A 81 -11.36 -17.01 -0.21
N ALA A 82 -10.82 -17.30 0.99
CA ALA A 82 -11.08 -18.57 1.66
C ALA A 82 -12.58 -18.81 1.90
N MET A 83 -13.27 -17.78 2.40
CA MET A 83 -14.73 -17.84 2.67
C MET A 83 -15.59 -17.75 1.40
N MET A 84 -15.02 -17.47 0.25
CA MET A 84 -15.67 -17.47 -1.07
C MET A 84 -15.35 -18.72 -1.90
N GLY A 85 -14.71 -19.73 -1.31
CA GLY A 85 -14.49 -21.02 -1.95
C GLY A 85 -13.15 -21.17 -2.66
N TYR A 86 -12.06 -20.58 -2.12
CA TYR A 86 -10.70 -20.74 -2.63
C TYR A 86 -9.77 -21.38 -1.59
N TYR A 87 -8.77 -22.10 -2.07
CA TYR A 87 -7.61 -22.51 -1.30
C TYR A 87 -6.60 -21.35 -1.27
N THR A 88 -6.34 -20.80 -0.09
CA THR A 88 -5.58 -19.54 0.06
C THR A 88 -4.37 -19.69 0.98
N PRO A 89 -3.32 -20.43 0.58
CA PRO A 89 -2.09 -20.45 1.35
C PRO A 89 -1.42 -19.07 1.31
N TYR A 90 -0.97 -18.61 2.49
CA TYR A 90 -0.29 -17.34 2.65
C TYR A 90 0.95 -17.52 3.51
N VAL A 91 2.13 -17.39 2.88
CA VAL A 91 3.42 -17.47 3.54
C VAL A 91 3.98 -16.05 3.70
N PRO A 92 4.05 -15.52 4.92
CA PRO A 92 4.65 -14.21 5.14
C PRO A 92 6.16 -14.25 4.92
N GLY A 93 6.74 -13.12 4.50
CA GLY A 93 8.16 -13.04 4.21
C GLY A 93 8.85 -11.84 4.83
N TRP A 94 10.20 -11.86 4.87
CA TRP A 94 11.06 -10.76 5.32
C TRP A 94 12.25 -10.56 4.41
N ASP A 95 12.56 -9.29 4.12
CA ASP A 95 13.81 -8.85 3.51
C ASP A 95 14.82 -8.51 4.61
N ASN A 96 16.02 -9.13 4.55
CA ASN A 96 16.92 -9.15 5.69
C ASN A 96 18.30 -8.52 5.42
N HIS A 97 18.68 -8.29 4.18
CA HIS A 97 20.00 -7.78 3.82
C HIS A 97 20.02 -6.25 3.69
N GLY A 98 21.20 -5.66 3.71
CA GLY A 98 21.43 -4.27 3.32
C GLY A 98 21.90 -3.33 4.43
N LEU A 99 22.16 -2.12 4.02
CA LEU A 99 22.80 -1.05 4.80
C LEU A 99 22.09 -0.68 6.13
N PRO A 100 20.75 -0.68 6.25
CA PRO A 100 20.10 -0.29 7.49
C PRO A 100 20.50 -1.15 8.69
N ILE A 101 20.64 -2.46 8.48
CA ILE A 101 21.06 -3.42 9.51
C ILE A 101 22.54 -3.27 9.83
N GLU A 102 23.42 -3.17 8.80
CA GLU A 102 24.83 -2.87 9.00
C GLU A 102 25.04 -1.65 9.90
N ARG A 103 24.35 -0.55 9.59
CA ARG A 103 24.46 0.69 10.38
C ARG A 103 23.96 0.55 11.80
N ALA A 104 22.90 -0.23 12.01
CA ALA A 104 22.42 -0.49 13.36
C ALA A 104 23.49 -1.21 14.19
N ILE A 105 24.17 -2.20 13.61
CA ILE A 105 25.28 -2.92 14.27
C ILE A 105 26.48 -2.02 14.46
N GLU A 106 26.87 -1.23 13.46
CA GLU A 106 28.00 -0.27 13.57
C GLU A 106 27.78 0.74 14.70
N LYS A 107 26.56 1.27 14.84
CA LYS A 107 26.21 2.20 15.93
C LYS A 107 26.21 1.53 17.29
N SER A 108 25.69 0.32 17.40
CA SER A 108 25.54 -0.39 18.68
C SER A 108 26.88 -0.87 19.27
N LYS A 109 27.88 -1.17 18.42
CA LYS A 109 29.15 -1.79 18.79
C LYS A 109 30.38 -0.96 18.38
N SER A 110 30.29 0.36 18.40
CA SER A 110 31.29 1.30 17.81
C SER A 110 32.76 1.09 18.25
N LYS A 111 33.04 0.42 19.37
CA LYS A 111 34.40 0.08 19.82
C LYS A 111 34.86 -1.33 19.43
N LEU A 112 33.94 -2.28 19.19
CA LEU A 112 34.22 -3.68 18.87
C LEU A 112 34.30 -3.94 17.35
N ASN A 113 33.72 -3.06 16.52
CA ASN A 113 33.56 -3.30 15.09
C ASN A 113 34.86 -3.27 14.25
N LYS A 114 35.92 -2.67 14.78
CA LYS A 114 37.22 -2.57 14.03
C LYS A 114 37.96 -3.89 13.95
N ASP A 115 37.72 -4.79 14.88
CA ASP A 115 38.44 -6.07 15.04
C ASP A 115 37.62 -7.29 14.64
N MET A 116 36.32 -7.13 14.24
CA MET A 116 35.48 -8.23 13.81
C MET A 116 35.82 -8.71 12.40
N SER A 117 35.92 -10.00 12.19
CA SER A 117 35.94 -10.62 10.88
C SER A 117 34.63 -10.35 10.12
N VAL A 118 34.61 -10.50 8.80
CA VAL A 118 33.40 -10.33 7.99
C VAL A 118 32.31 -11.32 8.44
N SER A 119 32.67 -12.56 8.71
CA SER A 119 31.73 -13.61 9.16
C SER A 119 31.10 -13.27 10.53
N GLU A 120 31.89 -12.82 11.51
CA GLU A 120 31.38 -12.38 12.81
C GLU A 120 30.43 -11.19 12.70
N PHE A 121 30.76 -10.24 11.82
CA PHE A 121 29.90 -9.07 11.55
C PHE A 121 28.57 -9.51 10.93
N ARG A 122 28.59 -10.42 9.94
CA ARG A 122 27.40 -10.98 9.29
C ARG A 122 26.52 -11.73 10.28
N THR A 123 27.10 -12.56 11.14
CA THR A 123 26.35 -13.26 12.22
C THR A 123 25.65 -12.26 13.17
N ALA A 124 26.30 -11.12 13.46
CA ALA A 124 25.66 -10.09 14.27
C ALA A 124 24.49 -9.39 13.54
N CYS A 125 24.59 -9.20 12.23
CA CYS A 125 23.51 -8.66 11.40
C CYS A 125 22.32 -9.64 11.33
N GLU A 126 22.58 -10.94 11.13
CA GLU A 126 21.57 -12.00 11.14
C GLU A 126 20.79 -12.02 12.45
N ALA A 127 21.50 -12.03 13.60
CA ALA A 127 20.87 -12.01 14.91
C ALA A 127 19.99 -10.75 15.14
N PHE A 128 20.43 -9.60 14.62
CA PHE A 128 19.63 -8.36 14.67
C PHE A 128 18.36 -8.46 13.81
N ALA A 129 18.50 -8.98 12.60
CA ALA A 129 17.37 -9.18 11.69
C ALA A 129 16.34 -10.12 12.31
N GLU A 130 16.79 -11.25 12.87
CA GLU A 130 15.92 -12.24 13.55
C GLU A 130 15.15 -11.63 14.72
N ASP A 131 15.79 -10.82 15.56
CA ASP A 131 15.12 -10.15 16.68
C ASP A 131 13.97 -9.24 16.19
N PHE A 132 14.16 -8.51 15.08
CA PHE A 132 13.11 -7.67 14.52
C PHE A 132 12.05 -8.46 13.76
N ILE A 133 12.36 -9.58 13.11
CA ILE A 133 11.36 -10.50 12.55
C ILE A 133 10.38 -10.93 13.64
N GLN A 134 10.89 -11.39 14.80
CA GLN A 134 10.04 -11.85 15.91
C GLN A 134 9.14 -10.72 16.44
N LYS A 135 9.67 -9.50 16.55
CA LYS A 135 8.90 -8.32 16.99
C LYS A 135 7.80 -7.92 16.00
N GLN A 136 8.12 -7.89 14.71
CA GLN A 136 7.16 -7.59 13.64
C GLN A 136 6.08 -8.67 13.53
N MET A 137 6.48 -9.95 13.57
CA MET A 137 5.58 -11.10 13.58
C MET A 137 4.58 -11.00 14.74
N GLY A 138 5.06 -10.68 15.94
CA GLY A 138 4.20 -10.44 17.10
C GLY A 138 3.18 -9.33 16.86
N GLY A 139 3.59 -8.25 16.21
CA GLY A 139 2.71 -7.14 15.82
C GLY A 139 1.65 -7.55 14.80
N PHE A 140 2.02 -8.32 13.78
CA PHE A 140 1.08 -8.80 12.75
C PHE A 140 0.10 -9.84 13.32
N LYS A 141 0.58 -10.77 14.13
CA LYS A 141 -0.29 -11.71 14.86
C LYS A 141 -1.28 -10.98 15.77
N ARG A 142 -0.83 -9.90 16.44
CA ARG A 142 -1.71 -9.10 17.31
C ARG A 142 -2.82 -8.37 16.52
N LEU A 143 -2.59 -8.04 15.25
CA LEU A 143 -3.63 -7.52 14.33
C LEU A 143 -4.62 -8.62 13.87
N GLY A 144 -4.40 -9.87 14.20
CA GLY A 144 -5.22 -11.00 13.80
C GLY A 144 -4.95 -11.50 12.38
N VAL A 145 -3.81 -11.18 11.80
CA VAL A 145 -3.42 -11.63 10.45
C VAL A 145 -3.16 -13.15 10.48
N VAL A 146 -3.82 -13.89 9.58
CA VAL A 146 -3.60 -15.33 9.42
C VAL A 146 -2.50 -15.61 8.39
N GLY A 147 -1.75 -16.69 8.58
CA GLY A 147 -0.67 -17.09 7.68
C GLY A 147 0.19 -18.18 8.28
N ASP A 148 1.13 -18.72 7.50
CA ASP A 148 2.14 -19.67 7.97
C ASP A 148 3.26 -18.93 8.71
N TRP A 149 3.00 -18.61 9.97
CA TRP A 149 3.95 -17.93 10.84
C TRP A 149 5.06 -18.85 11.37
N GLU A 150 4.95 -20.15 11.18
CA GLU A 150 5.95 -21.11 11.61
C GLU A 150 7.02 -21.31 10.55
N HIS A 151 6.66 -21.17 9.27
CA HIS A 151 7.54 -21.36 8.13
C HIS A 151 7.54 -20.13 7.21
N PRO A 152 7.86 -18.92 7.72
CA PRO A 152 7.97 -17.74 6.85
C PRO A 152 9.17 -17.88 5.92
N TYR A 153 9.16 -17.22 4.76
CA TYR A 153 10.39 -17.10 3.99
C TYR A 153 11.22 -15.90 4.45
N ARG A 154 12.54 -16.02 4.39
CA ARG A 154 13.49 -14.97 4.76
C ARG A 154 14.61 -14.92 3.73
N THR A 155 14.94 -13.73 3.23
CA THR A 155 15.98 -13.62 2.19
C THR A 155 17.38 -14.04 2.69
N MET A 156 17.60 -14.08 4.00
CA MET A 156 18.82 -14.58 4.64
C MET A 156 18.83 -16.08 4.90
N ASP A 157 17.76 -16.83 4.58
CA ASP A 157 17.73 -18.28 4.75
C ASP A 157 18.67 -18.94 3.75
N ARG A 158 19.43 -19.92 4.20
CA ARG A 158 20.43 -20.64 3.38
C ARG A 158 19.83 -21.14 2.08
N HIS A 159 18.65 -21.74 2.17
CA HIS A 159 17.93 -22.23 1.01
C HIS A 159 17.57 -21.09 0.04
N PHE A 160 17.06 -19.97 0.55
CA PHE A 160 16.74 -18.81 -0.26
C PHE A 160 17.98 -18.26 -0.98
N GLU A 161 19.08 -18.07 -0.24
CA GLU A 161 20.36 -17.61 -0.80
C GLU A 161 20.85 -18.55 -1.92
N GLY A 162 20.73 -19.87 -1.72
CA GLY A 162 21.09 -20.86 -2.74
C GLY A 162 20.24 -20.76 -4.01
N GLN A 163 18.94 -20.52 -3.88
CA GLN A 163 18.06 -20.33 -5.04
C GLN A 163 18.33 -19.01 -5.76
N GLU A 164 18.60 -17.95 -5.02
CA GLU A 164 18.91 -16.62 -5.59
C GLU A 164 20.19 -16.66 -6.44
N VAL A 165 21.20 -17.39 -6.03
CA VAL A 165 22.41 -17.67 -6.85
C VAL A 165 22.04 -18.26 -8.22
N LYS A 166 21.01 -19.11 -8.29
CA LYS A 166 20.54 -19.66 -9.58
C LYS A 166 19.87 -18.63 -10.46
N VAL A 167 19.12 -17.67 -9.86
CA VAL A 167 18.54 -16.54 -10.61
C VAL A 167 19.65 -15.71 -11.24
N PHE A 168 20.66 -15.33 -10.43
CA PHE A 168 21.85 -14.62 -10.91
C PHE A 168 22.54 -15.38 -12.06
N GLY A 169 22.82 -16.67 -11.86
CA GLY A 169 23.51 -17.52 -12.86
C GLY A 169 22.78 -17.57 -14.18
N ARG A 170 21.46 -17.75 -14.16
CA ARG A 170 20.65 -17.77 -15.41
C ARG A 170 20.73 -16.45 -16.18
N MET A 171 20.70 -15.31 -15.46
CA MET A 171 20.82 -13.99 -16.10
C MET A 171 22.24 -13.74 -16.61
N PHE A 172 23.26 -14.22 -15.89
CA PHE A 172 24.65 -14.14 -16.30
C PHE A 172 24.92 -14.97 -17.57
N ASP A 173 24.46 -16.21 -17.63
CA ASP A 173 24.61 -17.10 -18.79
C ASP A 173 23.97 -16.55 -20.07
N LYS A 174 22.87 -15.78 -19.92
CA LYS A 174 22.22 -15.08 -21.04
C LYS A 174 22.96 -13.80 -21.45
N GLY A 175 24.02 -13.42 -20.74
CA GLY A 175 24.78 -12.20 -21.00
C GLY A 175 24.08 -10.91 -20.55
N PHE A 176 23.03 -11.01 -19.73
CA PHE A 176 22.34 -9.83 -19.21
C PHE A 176 23.11 -9.18 -18.06
N ILE A 177 23.90 -9.97 -17.32
CA ILE A 177 24.75 -9.45 -16.24
C ILE A 177 26.18 -9.28 -16.75
N TYR A 178 26.73 -8.08 -16.57
CA TYR A 178 28.07 -7.72 -17.01
C TYR A 178 28.74 -6.74 -16.03
N LYS A 179 30.08 -6.72 -16.03
CA LYS A 179 30.87 -5.72 -15.28
C LYS A 179 31.19 -4.53 -16.18
N GLY A 180 30.90 -3.33 -15.72
CA GLY A 180 31.11 -2.10 -16.47
C GLY A 180 31.64 -0.96 -15.59
N LEU A 181 32.32 -0.02 -16.24
CA LEU A 181 32.77 1.22 -15.62
C LEU A 181 31.88 2.35 -16.15
N LYS A 182 30.89 2.75 -15.35
CA LYS A 182 29.88 3.76 -15.73
C LYS A 182 29.55 4.65 -14.52
N PRO A 183 29.08 5.90 -14.74
CA PRO A 183 28.53 6.72 -13.66
C PRO A 183 27.31 6.06 -13.03
N VAL A 184 27.32 5.94 -11.70
CA VAL A 184 26.21 5.47 -10.89
C VAL A 184 25.95 6.47 -9.78
N THR A 185 24.75 6.43 -9.19
CA THR A 185 24.49 7.15 -7.95
C THR A 185 25.33 6.56 -6.83
N TRP A 186 26.14 7.39 -6.21
CA TRP A 186 27.13 7.01 -5.19
C TRP A 186 26.95 7.82 -3.92
N CYS A 187 26.93 7.15 -2.77
CA CYS A 187 26.94 7.82 -1.48
C CYS A 187 28.37 7.87 -0.89
N PRO A 188 29.05 9.02 -0.88
CA PRO A 188 30.39 9.13 -0.31
C PRO A 188 30.44 8.83 1.19
N ALA A 189 29.36 9.14 1.91
CA ALA A 189 29.27 8.91 3.35
C ALA A 189 29.14 7.42 3.72
N CYS A 190 28.61 6.59 2.80
CA CYS A 190 28.49 5.15 2.96
C CYS A 190 29.50 4.36 2.13
N ALA A 191 30.22 5.03 1.22
CA ALA A 191 31.14 4.44 0.24
C ALA A 191 30.52 3.27 -0.53
N THR A 192 29.36 3.51 -1.14
CA THR A 192 28.61 2.47 -1.89
C THR A 192 27.71 3.08 -2.96
N ALA A 193 27.44 2.29 -4.02
CA ALA A 193 26.38 2.58 -4.97
C ALA A 193 25.00 2.55 -4.29
N VAL A 194 24.07 3.39 -4.75
CA VAL A 194 22.72 3.58 -4.20
C VAL A 194 21.71 3.29 -5.29
N ALA A 195 20.65 2.53 -4.95
CA ALA A 195 19.54 2.29 -5.86
C ALA A 195 18.67 3.56 -5.99
N GLU A 196 18.00 3.73 -7.14
CA GLU A 196 17.06 4.83 -7.35
C GLU A 196 15.92 4.86 -6.32
N ALA A 197 15.49 3.68 -5.86
CA ALA A 197 14.45 3.55 -4.82
C ALA A 197 14.90 4.04 -3.43
N ASP A 198 16.22 4.17 -3.19
CA ASP A 198 16.80 4.61 -1.92
C ASP A 198 17.21 6.10 -1.95
N ILE A 199 16.70 6.86 -2.92
CA ILE A 199 16.98 8.30 -3.07
C ILE A 199 15.75 9.10 -2.65
N GLU A 200 15.98 10.13 -1.85
CA GLU A 200 14.99 11.18 -1.56
C GLU A 200 15.53 12.53 -2.02
N TYR A 201 14.64 13.42 -2.44
CA TYR A 201 15.03 14.76 -2.88
C TYR A 201 14.76 15.76 -1.77
N GLN A 202 15.74 16.65 -1.53
CA GLN A 202 15.65 17.74 -0.57
C GLN A 202 16.01 19.06 -1.26
N ASP A 203 15.38 20.13 -0.80
CA ASP A 203 15.67 21.48 -1.31
C ASP A 203 16.93 22.01 -0.61
N ASP A 204 18.04 22.00 -1.34
CA ASP A 204 19.33 22.47 -0.86
C ASP A 204 19.70 23.83 -1.48
N PRO A 205 20.24 24.76 -0.69
CA PRO A 205 20.86 25.97 -1.22
C PRO A 205 22.20 25.63 -1.88
N CYS A 206 22.41 26.10 -3.08
CA CYS A 206 23.68 25.96 -3.78
C CYS A 206 24.07 27.21 -4.57
N THR A 207 25.37 27.39 -4.79
CA THR A 207 25.89 28.45 -5.66
C THR A 207 26.03 27.92 -7.07
N SER A 208 25.25 28.41 -8.01
CA SER A 208 25.48 28.17 -9.43
C SER A 208 26.52 29.11 -9.99
N VAL A 209 27.35 28.65 -10.92
CA VAL A 209 28.45 29.42 -11.48
C VAL A 209 28.42 29.43 -13.00
N TYR A 210 28.75 30.59 -13.57
CA TYR A 210 29.01 30.82 -14.97
C TYR A 210 30.50 30.98 -15.15
N VAL A 211 31.16 30.13 -15.95
CA VAL A 211 32.62 30.03 -16.00
C VAL A 211 33.12 30.24 -17.42
N LYS A 212 34.14 31.06 -17.57
CA LYS A 212 34.82 31.37 -18.84
C LYS A 212 35.90 30.34 -19.16
N PHE A 213 35.76 29.70 -20.32
CA PHE A 213 36.78 28.84 -20.92
C PHE A 213 37.36 29.51 -22.13
N ALA A 214 38.63 29.92 -22.05
CA ALA A 214 39.29 30.65 -23.12
C ALA A 214 39.43 29.80 -24.39
N MET A 215 39.17 30.37 -25.57
CA MET A 215 39.45 29.69 -26.83
C MET A 215 40.91 29.34 -26.94
N ALA A 216 41.23 28.08 -27.25
CA ALA A 216 42.61 27.59 -27.40
C ALA A 216 42.97 27.30 -28.87
N ASP A 217 42.02 26.66 -29.60
CA ASP A 217 42.15 26.35 -31.03
C ASP A 217 40.80 26.41 -31.71
N ASP A 218 40.64 27.24 -32.69
CA ASP A 218 39.42 27.45 -33.49
C ASP A 218 39.43 26.64 -34.78
N LEU A 219 40.41 25.84 -35.05
CA LEU A 219 40.67 25.10 -36.29
C LEU A 219 40.67 26.03 -37.54
N GLY A 220 41.04 27.31 -37.34
CA GLY A 220 41.10 28.33 -38.34
C GLY A 220 39.72 28.84 -38.85
N LYS A 221 38.62 28.50 -38.17
CA LYS A 221 37.24 28.86 -38.57
C LYS A 221 36.79 30.24 -38.09
N LEU A 222 37.45 30.83 -37.10
CA LEU A 222 37.14 32.14 -36.53
C LEU A 222 38.15 33.22 -36.94
N SER A 223 38.70 33.13 -38.15
CA SER A 223 39.63 34.13 -38.71
C SER A 223 39.00 35.54 -38.71
N GLY A 224 39.62 36.47 -37.98
CA GLY A 224 39.05 37.85 -37.83
C GLY A 224 38.61 38.19 -36.41
N PHE A 225 38.60 37.22 -35.51
CA PHE A 225 38.33 37.38 -34.07
C PHE A 225 39.63 37.29 -33.24
N ASP A 226 39.68 38.05 -32.17
CA ASP A 226 40.83 37.94 -31.19
C ASP A 226 40.57 36.74 -30.27
N LEU A 227 41.18 35.60 -30.62
CA LEU A 227 40.99 34.36 -29.88
C LEU A 227 41.52 34.47 -28.45
N SER A 228 42.48 35.36 -28.16
CA SER A 228 43.05 35.57 -26.82
C SER A 228 42.02 36.18 -25.84
N LYS A 229 40.97 36.79 -26.38
CA LYS A 229 39.87 37.42 -25.62
C LYS A 229 38.49 36.77 -25.89
N THR A 230 38.52 35.57 -26.46
CA THR A 230 37.25 34.85 -26.80
C THR A 230 37.08 33.65 -25.85
N TYR A 231 35.88 33.58 -25.26
CA TYR A 231 35.60 32.61 -24.22
C TYR A 231 34.23 31.90 -24.47
N PHE A 232 34.16 30.59 -24.26
CA PHE A 232 32.90 29.90 -24.03
C PHE A 232 32.47 30.13 -22.58
N VAL A 233 31.20 30.44 -22.36
CA VAL A 233 30.62 30.58 -21.01
C VAL A 233 29.82 29.35 -20.70
N ILE A 234 30.30 28.49 -19.81
CA ILE A 234 29.55 27.32 -19.33
C ILE A 234 28.77 27.68 -18.07
N TRP A 235 27.77 26.86 -17.75
CA TRP A 235 27.03 26.96 -16.51
C TRP A 235 27.02 25.62 -15.78
N THR A 236 27.15 25.66 -14.45
CA THR A 236 27.02 24.47 -13.59
C THR A 236 26.55 24.84 -12.19
N THR A 237 25.78 23.95 -11.57
CA THR A 237 25.43 23.99 -10.14
C THR A 237 26.39 23.14 -9.29
N THR A 238 27.29 22.39 -9.93
CA THR A 238 28.15 21.38 -9.30
C THR A 238 29.64 21.79 -9.48
N ILE A 239 30.08 22.75 -8.69
CA ILE A 239 31.45 23.36 -8.83
C ILE A 239 32.57 22.33 -8.71
N TRP A 240 32.43 21.37 -7.80
CA TRP A 240 33.46 20.35 -7.53
C TRP A 240 33.68 19.39 -8.72
N THR A 241 32.81 19.36 -9.74
CA THR A 241 33.05 18.51 -10.93
C THR A 241 33.95 19.17 -11.98
N LEU A 242 34.18 20.48 -11.87
CA LEU A 242 35.04 21.22 -12.83
C LEU A 242 36.43 20.61 -13.05
N PRO A 243 37.16 20.11 -12.02
CA PRO A 243 38.45 19.41 -12.27
C PRO A 243 38.30 18.20 -13.21
N GLY A 244 37.16 17.56 -13.25
CA GLY A 244 36.81 16.41 -14.13
C GLY A 244 36.37 16.81 -15.53
N ASN A 245 36.32 18.11 -15.87
CA ASN A 245 35.91 18.59 -17.19
C ASN A 245 36.78 18.01 -18.29
N MET A 246 36.16 17.45 -19.34
CA MET A 246 36.83 16.93 -20.52
C MET A 246 36.33 17.59 -21.81
N ALA A 247 35.10 18.12 -21.79
CA ALA A 247 34.45 18.73 -22.95
C ALA A 247 33.52 19.87 -22.55
N ILE A 248 33.13 20.65 -23.55
CA ILE A 248 32.00 21.57 -23.54
C ILE A 248 31.00 21.08 -24.60
N CYS A 249 29.79 20.72 -24.19
CA CYS A 249 28.80 20.18 -25.07
C CYS A 249 27.81 21.27 -25.53
N LEU A 250 27.52 21.33 -26.83
CA LEU A 250 26.59 22.25 -27.46
C LEU A 250 25.44 21.48 -28.13
N HIS A 251 24.31 22.13 -28.32
CA HIS A 251 23.24 21.57 -29.15
C HIS A 251 23.58 21.78 -30.64
N PRO A 252 23.57 20.75 -31.49
CA PRO A 252 24.14 20.82 -32.85
C PRO A 252 23.40 21.80 -33.75
N ARG A 253 22.09 21.97 -33.59
CA ARG A 253 21.24 22.77 -34.49
C ARG A 253 20.90 24.17 -33.97
N ASP A 254 21.01 24.38 -32.64
CA ASP A 254 20.69 25.67 -32.06
C ASP A 254 21.74 26.75 -32.39
N SER A 255 21.30 27.99 -32.38
CA SER A 255 22.15 29.16 -32.71
C SER A 255 22.98 29.59 -31.51
N TYR A 256 24.28 29.72 -31.69
CA TYR A 256 25.26 30.28 -30.74
C TYR A 256 25.83 31.57 -31.26
N VAL A 257 25.93 32.55 -30.40
CA VAL A 257 26.38 33.89 -30.72
C VAL A 257 27.76 34.17 -30.15
N LEU A 258 28.56 34.94 -30.90
CA LEU A 258 29.75 35.60 -30.42
C LEU A 258 29.34 37.02 -30.02
N VAL A 259 29.40 37.31 -28.72
CA VAL A 259 28.96 38.58 -28.15
C VAL A 259 30.17 39.35 -27.59
N LYS A 260 30.44 40.49 -28.13
CA LYS A 260 31.50 41.40 -27.62
C LYS A 260 30.90 42.31 -26.56
N ALA A 261 31.45 42.21 -25.35
CA ALA A 261 31.05 43.06 -24.25
C ALA A 261 31.89 44.35 -24.17
N GLU A 262 31.44 45.29 -23.34
CA GLU A 262 32.12 46.62 -23.15
C GLU A 262 33.52 46.49 -22.49
N ASN A 263 33.80 45.37 -21.80
CA ASN A 263 35.15 45.07 -21.28
C ASN A 263 36.16 44.62 -22.37
N GLY A 264 35.73 44.50 -23.61
CA GLY A 264 36.54 44.10 -24.76
C GLY A 264 36.68 42.55 -24.92
N GLU A 265 36.12 41.74 -24.07
CA GLU A 265 36.05 40.28 -24.21
C GLU A 265 34.90 39.85 -25.10
N THR A 266 35.03 38.72 -25.79
CA THR A 266 33.98 38.11 -26.63
C THR A 266 33.54 36.80 -25.98
N TYR A 267 32.22 36.65 -25.82
CA TYR A 267 31.66 35.47 -25.14
C TYR A 267 30.83 34.65 -26.14
N ILE A 268 30.94 33.34 -26.07
CA ILE A 268 30.19 32.39 -26.88
C ILE A 268 29.15 31.67 -25.97
N MET A 269 27.87 31.77 -26.35
CA MET A 269 26.74 31.16 -25.65
C MET A 269 25.55 31.00 -26.60
N ALA A 270 24.54 30.23 -26.21
CA ALA A 270 23.32 30.09 -27.00
C ALA A 270 22.59 31.45 -27.15
N GLN A 271 22.13 31.74 -28.34
CA GLN A 271 21.40 33.00 -28.66
C GLN A 271 20.16 33.17 -27.78
N ALA A 272 19.40 32.10 -27.54
CA ALA A 272 18.20 32.11 -26.71
C ALA A 272 18.46 32.51 -25.24
N LEU A 273 19.67 32.27 -24.71
CA LEU A 273 20.04 32.50 -23.31
C LEU A 273 20.96 33.73 -23.14
N MET A 274 21.33 34.38 -24.25
CA MET A 274 22.30 35.48 -24.28
C MET A 274 21.91 36.65 -23.38
N GLU A 275 20.71 37.22 -23.56
CA GLU A 275 20.29 38.42 -22.81
C GLU A 275 20.34 38.20 -21.30
N LYS A 276 19.81 37.07 -20.86
CA LYS A 276 19.84 36.66 -19.42
C LYS A 276 21.26 36.52 -18.92
N THR A 277 22.12 35.83 -19.66
CA THR A 277 23.50 35.57 -19.30
C THR A 277 24.31 36.86 -19.23
N MET A 278 24.23 37.73 -20.23
CA MET A 278 24.94 39.03 -20.27
C MET A 278 24.53 39.92 -19.11
N LYS A 279 23.21 39.98 -18.80
CA LYS A 279 22.70 40.73 -17.65
C LYS A 279 23.26 40.21 -16.32
N LEU A 280 23.37 38.89 -16.14
CA LEU A 280 23.97 38.26 -14.95
C LEU A 280 25.46 38.59 -14.82
N GLY A 281 26.16 38.67 -15.95
CA GLY A 281 27.56 39.13 -15.99
C GLY A 281 27.75 40.63 -15.74
N GLY A 282 26.65 41.41 -15.59
CA GLY A 282 26.68 42.84 -15.35
C GLY A 282 26.94 43.68 -16.59
N PHE A 283 26.69 43.14 -17.80
CA PHE A 283 26.86 43.80 -19.06
C PHE A 283 25.54 44.33 -19.60
N GLU A 284 25.41 45.64 -19.72
CA GLU A 284 24.22 46.29 -20.30
C GLU A 284 24.45 46.60 -21.79
N ASN A 285 25.69 46.87 -22.23
CA ASN A 285 26.04 47.17 -23.58
C ASN A 285 26.93 46.07 -24.18
N TYR A 286 26.47 45.48 -25.26
CA TYR A 286 27.20 44.42 -25.98
C TYR A 286 26.76 44.37 -27.44
N GLU A 287 27.63 43.80 -28.29
CA GLU A 287 27.43 43.68 -29.73
C GLU A 287 27.48 42.21 -30.15
N VAL A 288 26.52 41.73 -30.91
CA VAL A 288 26.54 40.38 -31.50
C VAL A 288 27.40 40.45 -32.76
N LEU A 289 28.54 39.85 -32.77
CA LEU A 289 29.52 39.89 -33.88
C LEU A 289 29.23 38.82 -34.93
N ALA A 290 28.77 37.62 -34.52
CA ALA A 290 28.49 36.51 -35.41
C ALA A 290 27.53 35.51 -34.76
N THR A 291 26.85 34.69 -35.58
CA THR A 291 25.96 33.61 -35.15
C THR A 291 26.26 32.37 -35.96
N TYR A 292 26.40 31.22 -35.26
CA TYR A 292 26.69 29.94 -35.88
C TYR A 292 25.85 28.83 -35.22
N PRO A 293 25.53 27.75 -35.93
CA PRO A 293 24.95 26.57 -35.28
C PRO A 293 26.00 25.89 -34.36
N GLY A 294 25.56 25.23 -33.32
CA GLY A 294 26.48 24.56 -32.37
C GLY A 294 27.45 23.56 -33.02
N SER A 295 27.01 22.89 -34.10
CA SER A 295 27.86 21.97 -34.87
C SER A 295 29.06 22.66 -35.55
N PHE A 296 29.01 23.97 -35.73
CA PHE A 296 30.15 24.74 -36.28
C PHE A 296 31.42 24.65 -35.39
N PHE A 297 31.20 24.60 -34.09
CA PHE A 297 32.27 24.61 -33.09
C PHE A 297 32.87 23.21 -32.82
N GLU A 298 32.36 22.18 -33.47
CA GLU A 298 32.80 20.81 -33.25
C GLU A 298 34.30 20.66 -33.42
N ASN A 299 34.92 19.96 -32.44
CA ASN A 299 36.35 19.69 -32.33
C ASN A 299 37.27 20.90 -32.09
N MET A 300 36.76 22.11 -31.91
CA MET A 300 37.51 23.20 -31.37
C MET A 300 38.01 22.90 -29.95
N LEU A 301 39.02 23.62 -29.48
CA LEU A 301 39.55 23.44 -28.13
C LEU A 301 39.38 24.71 -27.32
N ALA A 302 38.98 24.59 -26.09
CA ALA A 302 38.96 25.62 -25.07
C ALA A 302 39.95 25.28 -23.96
N LYS A 303 40.59 26.29 -23.36
CA LYS A 303 41.52 26.12 -22.26
C LYS A 303 40.75 26.01 -20.94
N HIS A 304 41.07 25.00 -20.15
CA HIS A 304 40.52 24.88 -18.80
C HIS A 304 40.89 26.08 -17.92
N PRO A 305 39.97 26.65 -17.11
CA PRO A 305 40.21 27.94 -16.44
C PRO A 305 41.27 27.94 -15.36
N PHE A 306 41.59 26.77 -14.76
CA PHE A 306 42.55 26.68 -13.66
C PHE A 306 43.42 25.39 -13.62
N LEU A 307 43.23 24.51 -14.60
CA LEU A 307 44.10 23.32 -14.79
C LEU A 307 44.78 23.42 -16.15
N ASP A 308 46.02 22.90 -16.25
CA ASP A 308 46.77 22.89 -17.51
C ASP A 308 46.33 21.78 -18.45
N LYS A 309 45.10 21.94 -18.99
CA LYS A 309 44.49 21.04 -19.97
C LYS A 309 43.52 21.79 -20.86
N THR A 310 43.08 21.12 -21.93
CA THR A 310 42.07 21.63 -22.85
C THR A 310 40.73 20.87 -22.73
N SER A 311 39.65 21.58 -23.02
CA SER A 311 38.30 21.03 -23.17
C SER A 311 37.92 21.03 -24.64
N ARG A 312 37.55 19.87 -25.15
CA ARG A 312 37.10 19.70 -26.54
C ARG A 312 35.61 20.13 -26.70
N LEU A 313 35.33 20.90 -27.74
CA LEU A 313 33.94 21.24 -28.12
C LEU A 313 33.30 20.01 -28.79
N VAL A 314 32.19 19.57 -28.24
CA VAL A 314 31.41 18.42 -28.73
C VAL A 314 29.93 18.80 -28.84
N TYR A 315 29.10 17.98 -29.46
CA TYR A 315 27.68 18.24 -29.48
C TYR A 315 26.84 17.01 -29.10
N ALA A 316 25.65 17.28 -28.56
CA ALA A 316 24.62 16.27 -28.26
C ALA A 316 23.22 16.90 -28.21
N GLU A 317 22.21 16.11 -28.51
CA GLU A 317 20.81 16.54 -28.55
C GLU A 317 20.20 16.80 -27.15
N TYR A 318 20.82 16.34 -26.07
CA TYR A 318 20.33 16.52 -24.70
C TYR A 318 20.52 17.96 -24.17
N VAL A 319 21.32 18.80 -24.84
CA VAL A 319 21.52 20.19 -24.43
C VAL A 319 20.24 20.96 -24.68
N THR A 320 19.67 21.58 -23.63
CA THR A 320 18.45 22.36 -23.70
C THR A 320 18.73 23.85 -23.61
N MET A 321 17.72 24.67 -24.02
CA MET A 321 17.76 26.14 -23.98
C MET A 321 16.89 26.70 -22.84
N ASP A 322 16.57 25.91 -21.83
CA ASP A 322 15.68 26.31 -20.73
C ASP A 322 16.43 27.04 -19.61
N SER A 323 17.73 26.73 -19.45
CA SER A 323 18.56 27.28 -18.38
C SER A 323 20.05 27.32 -18.74
N GLY A 324 20.84 28.05 -17.94
CA GLY A 324 22.28 28.17 -18.12
C GLY A 324 22.65 29.04 -19.32
N THR A 325 23.56 28.55 -20.15
CA THR A 325 24.16 29.27 -21.28
C THR A 325 24.04 28.51 -22.61
N GLY A 326 23.49 27.31 -22.64
CA GLY A 326 23.55 26.41 -23.79
C GLY A 326 24.92 25.76 -24.03
N CYS A 327 25.93 26.10 -23.24
CA CYS A 327 27.25 25.47 -23.23
C CYS A 327 27.36 24.62 -21.96
N VAL A 328 27.26 23.31 -22.12
CA VAL A 328 27.22 22.38 -20.98
C VAL A 328 28.63 21.91 -20.62
N HIS A 329 29.00 22.15 -19.37
CA HIS A 329 30.18 21.53 -18.77
C HIS A 329 30.03 20.01 -18.77
N THR A 330 30.99 19.31 -19.40
CA THR A 330 30.90 17.85 -19.59
C THR A 330 32.05 17.14 -18.90
N ALA A 331 31.68 16.29 -17.91
CA ALA A 331 32.60 15.52 -17.09
C ALA A 331 32.20 14.05 -17.07
N PRO A 332 32.80 13.16 -17.89
CA PRO A 332 32.31 11.80 -18.13
C PRO A 332 32.27 10.91 -16.89
N GLY A 333 32.98 11.23 -15.84
CA GLY A 333 32.98 10.54 -14.56
C GLY A 333 31.76 10.83 -13.69
N PHE A 334 30.95 11.88 -14.00
CA PHE A 334 29.95 12.44 -13.08
C PHE A 334 28.55 12.62 -13.69
N GLY A 335 28.31 12.16 -14.89
CA GLY A 335 26.99 12.22 -15.54
C GLY A 335 26.83 11.14 -16.61
N ALA A 336 25.63 10.59 -16.72
CA ALA A 336 25.33 9.53 -17.71
C ALA A 336 25.42 10.06 -19.15
N ASP A 337 24.84 11.22 -19.41
CA ASP A 337 24.88 11.88 -20.73
C ASP A 337 26.30 12.33 -21.10
N ASP A 338 27.02 12.86 -20.11
CA ASP A 338 28.44 13.24 -20.25
C ASP A 338 29.30 12.02 -20.62
N TYR A 339 29.08 10.91 -19.91
CA TYR A 339 29.75 9.64 -20.18
C TYR A 339 29.48 9.17 -21.61
N GLN A 340 28.20 9.06 -22.00
CA GLN A 340 27.84 8.60 -23.35
C GLN A 340 28.42 9.49 -24.44
N THR A 341 28.34 10.80 -24.25
CA THR A 341 28.90 11.77 -25.21
C THR A 341 30.41 11.64 -25.30
N CYS A 342 31.14 11.62 -24.19
CA CYS A 342 32.61 11.48 -24.19
C CYS A 342 33.05 10.14 -24.81
N MET A 343 32.35 9.02 -24.52
CA MET A 343 32.67 7.72 -25.12
C MET A 343 32.44 7.72 -26.65
N ARG A 344 31.36 8.37 -27.15
CA ARG A 344 31.12 8.52 -28.59
C ARG A 344 32.27 9.26 -29.28
N TYR A 345 32.91 10.23 -28.61
CA TYR A 345 34.06 10.98 -29.11
C TYR A 345 35.38 10.32 -28.80
N GLY A 346 35.41 9.08 -28.23
CA GLY A 346 36.61 8.34 -27.91
C GLY A 346 37.53 9.02 -26.85
N MET A 347 36.92 9.76 -25.95
CA MET A 347 37.58 10.43 -24.84
C MET A 347 37.86 9.50 -23.67
N GLU A 348 38.92 9.80 -22.91
CA GLU A 348 39.26 9.07 -21.69
C GLU A 348 38.18 9.32 -20.60
N LEU A 349 37.84 8.28 -19.83
CA LEU A 349 37.04 8.39 -18.65
C LEU A 349 37.86 8.80 -17.44
N VAL A 350 37.71 10.04 -17.02
CA VAL A 350 38.42 10.61 -15.86
C VAL A 350 37.47 10.70 -14.68
N VAL A 351 37.91 10.20 -13.51
CA VAL A 351 37.18 10.23 -12.24
C VAL A 351 38.05 10.82 -11.13
N PRO A 352 38.12 12.15 -11.01
CA PRO A 352 39.00 12.82 -10.04
C PRO A 352 38.46 12.87 -8.60
N VAL A 353 37.62 11.94 -8.21
CA VAL A 353 37.02 11.80 -6.86
C VAL A 353 37.03 10.34 -6.43
N ASP A 354 37.50 10.06 -5.23
CA ASP A 354 37.57 8.72 -4.64
C ASP A 354 36.23 8.24 -4.06
N ASP A 355 36.22 7.03 -3.48
CA ASP A 355 35.02 6.39 -2.89
C ASP A 355 34.41 7.18 -1.73
N TYR A 356 35.21 8.02 -1.06
CA TYR A 356 34.80 8.83 0.09
C TYR A 356 34.42 10.26 -0.29
N GLY A 357 34.35 10.57 -1.59
CA GLY A 357 34.03 11.90 -2.10
C GLY A 357 35.19 12.89 -1.97
N ARG A 358 36.42 12.42 -1.96
CA ARG A 358 37.63 13.28 -1.91
C ARG A 358 38.28 13.39 -3.29
N HIS A 359 38.71 14.57 -3.61
CA HIS A 359 39.48 14.78 -4.83
C HIS A 359 40.78 13.97 -4.82
N THR A 360 41.09 13.32 -5.94
CA THR A 360 42.35 12.61 -6.18
C THR A 360 43.43 13.59 -6.64
N ASP A 361 44.69 13.13 -6.78
CA ASP A 361 45.83 13.94 -7.28
C ASP A 361 45.55 14.56 -8.66
N TYR A 362 44.66 13.99 -9.46
CA TYR A 362 44.21 14.54 -10.75
C TYR A 362 43.61 15.96 -10.61
N ALA A 363 43.00 16.27 -9.51
CA ALA A 363 42.45 17.61 -9.25
C ALA A 363 43.49 18.65 -8.81
N GLY A 364 44.77 18.30 -8.81
CA GLY A 364 45.89 19.20 -8.47
C GLY A 364 45.79 19.70 -7.04
N LYS A 365 45.78 21.02 -6.84
CA LYS A 365 45.76 21.64 -5.50
C LYS A 365 44.54 21.32 -4.64
N TYR A 366 43.50 20.76 -5.22
CA TYR A 366 42.28 20.35 -4.49
C TYR A 366 42.35 18.91 -3.96
N ALA A 367 43.42 18.16 -4.29
CA ALA A 367 43.62 16.78 -3.86
C ALA A 367 43.42 16.62 -2.35
N GLY A 368 42.70 15.56 -1.95
CA GLY A 368 42.39 15.27 -0.55
C GLY A 368 41.20 16.04 0.04
N MET A 369 40.72 17.13 -0.58
CA MET A 369 39.56 17.86 -0.14
C MET A 369 38.27 17.08 -0.49
N LYS A 370 37.28 17.11 0.37
CA LYS A 370 35.95 16.62 0.02
C LYS A 370 35.27 17.52 -1.01
N THR A 371 34.34 16.94 -1.79
CA THR A 371 33.60 17.65 -2.83
C THR A 371 32.94 18.92 -2.31
N GLU A 372 32.25 18.85 -1.16
CA GLU A 372 31.61 20.01 -0.52
C GLU A 372 32.64 21.07 -0.05
N GLU A 373 33.79 20.64 0.51
CA GLU A 373 34.82 21.49 1.01
C GLU A 373 35.58 22.22 -0.11
N SER A 374 35.66 21.63 -1.30
CA SER A 374 36.34 22.20 -2.45
C SER A 374 35.54 23.32 -3.15
N ASN A 375 34.19 23.32 -3.07
CA ASN A 375 33.35 24.30 -3.75
C ASN A 375 33.76 25.77 -3.45
N PRO A 376 33.86 26.22 -2.19
CA PRO A 376 34.24 27.61 -1.91
C PRO A 376 35.70 27.93 -2.34
N VAL A 377 36.59 26.95 -2.32
CA VAL A 377 37.98 27.12 -2.73
C VAL A 377 38.08 27.30 -4.24
N ILE A 378 37.42 26.43 -5.02
CA ILE A 378 37.37 26.53 -6.49
C ILE A 378 36.71 27.86 -6.91
N LEU A 379 35.63 28.26 -6.22
CA LEU A 379 34.95 29.54 -6.48
C LEU A 379 35.89 30.75 -6.24
N ALA A 380 36.68 30.74 -5.16
CA ALA A 380 37.65 31.79 -4.87
C ALA A 380 38.75 31.87 -5.94
N ASP A 381 39.27 30.72 -6.37
CA ASP A 381 40.26 30.64 -7.46
C ASP A 381 39.72 31.18 -8.79
N MET A 382 38.46 30.85 -9.14
CA MET A 382 37.85 31.39 -10.35
C MET A 382 37.65 32.90 -10.30
N LYS A 383 37.42 33.46 -9.12
CA LYS A 383 37.38 34.93 -8.92
C LYS A 383 38.75 35.54 -9.09
N GLU A 384 39.79 34.96 -8.47
CA GLU A 384 41.17 35.45 -8.53
C GLU A 384 41.74 35.40 -9.96
N THR A 385 41.49 34.30 -10.68
CA THR A 385 41.99 34.13 -12.08
C THR A 385 41.13 34.88 -13.10
N GLY A 386 39.98 35.47 -12.70
CA GLY A 386 39.06 36.12 -13.60
C GLY A 386 38.26 35.13 -14.47
N ALA A 387 38.27 33.87 -14.16
CA ALA A 387 37.51 32.83 -14.88
C ALA A 387 36.04 32.82 -14.52
N LEU A 388 35.65 33.35 -13.37
CA LEU A 388 34.26 33.49 -12.99
C LEU A 388 33.58 34.60 -13.83
N PHE A 389 32.56 34.25 -14.60
CA PHE A 389 31.73 35.22 -15.34
C PHE A 389 30.64 35.78 -14.45
N ALA A 390 29.88 34.92 -13.77
CA ALA A 390 28.82 35.29 -12.81
C ALA A 390 28.58 34.15 -11.81
N SER A 391 27.86 34.44 -10.71
CA SER A 391 27.37 33.43 -9.76
C SER A 391 26.04 33.86 -9.19
N GLU A 392 25.18 32.88 -8.91
CA GLU A 392 23.85 33.05 -8.28
C GLU A 392 23.67 32.04 -7.15
N GLU A 393 23.06 32.48 -6.05
CA GLU A 393 22.56 31.55 -5.03
C GLU A 393 21.18 31.06 -5.44
N ILE A 394 21.02 29.75 -5.55
CA ILE A 394 19.77 29.11 -5.92
C ILE A 394 19.41 28.04 -4.90
N ILE A 395 18.12 27.72 -4.83
CA ILE A 395 17.62 26.55 -4.12
C ILE A 395 17.22 25.54 -5.20
N HIS A 396 17.77 24.33 -5.10
CA HIS A 396 17.37 23.30 -6.04
C HIS A 396 17.21 21.95 -5.33
N SER A 397 16.33 21.13 -5.90
CA SER A 397 16.04 19.80 -5.39
C SER A 397 17.22 18.87 -5.64
N TYR A 398 17.92 18.48 -4.57
CA TYR A 398 19.15 17.67 -4.63
C TYR A 398 18.93 16.25 -4.11
N PRO A 399 19.44 15.20 -4.77
CA PRO A 399 19.27 13.81 -4.34
C PRO A 399 20.11 13.50 -3.09
N HIS A 400 19.43 12.90 -2.10
CA HIS A 400 20.02 12.43 -0.86
C HIS A 400 19.77 10.94 -0.69
N HIS A 401 20.70 10.24 -0.08
CA HIS A 401 20.51 8.85 0.31
C HIS A 401 19.54 8.77 1.49
N ASP A 402 18.39 8.10 1.31
CA ASP A 402 17.30 8.05 2.28
C ASP A 402 17.72 7.48 3.65
N ARG A 403 18.73 6.58 3.65
CA ARG A 403 19.22 5.92 4.88
C ARG A 403 20.13 6.79 5.72
N CYS A 404 20.97 7.63 5.11
CA CYS A 404 21.93 8.46 5.83
C CYS A 404 21.61 9.95 5.82
N LYS A 405 20.65 10.36 5.00
CA LYS A 405 20.24 11.76 4.82
C LYS A 405 21.39 12.66 4.36
N LYS A 406 22.35 12.09 3.64
CA LYS A 406 23.49 12.81 3.08
C LYS A 406 23.36 12.90 1.57
N PRO A 407 23.84 14.00 0.95
CA PRO A 407 23.82 14.15 -0.49
C PRO A 407 24.57 13.01 -1.16
N VAL A 408 24.06 12.56 -2.28
CA VAL A 408 24.70 11.60 -3.17
C VAL A 408 25.36 12.32 -4.33
N ILE A 409 26.31 11.65 -4.99
CA ILE A 409 26.96 12.15 -6.20
C ILE A 409 26.78 11.13 -7.33
N PHE A 410 26.87 11.55 -8.58
CA PHE A 410 27.13 10.63 -9.68
C PHE A 410 28.62 10.40 -9.79
N ARG A 411 29.06 9.14 -9.86
CA ARG A 411 30.48 8.77 -9.94
C ARG A 411 30.66 7.50 -10.76
N ALA A 412 31.50 7.54 -11.77
CA ALA A 412 31.89 6.35 -12.50
C ALA A 412 32.76 5.44 -11.61
N THR A 413 32.36 4.21 -11.50
CA THR A 413 33.02 3.18 -10.72
C THR A 413 32.77 1.80 -11.34
N PRO A 414 33.72 0.84 -11.23
CA PRO A 414 33.48 -0.51 -11.70
C PRO A 414 32.34 -1.16 -10.90
N GLN A 415 31.27 -1.51 -11.58
CA GLN A 415 30.08 -2.12 -10.96
C GLN A 415 29.55 -3.28 -11.80
N TRP A 416 28.72 -4.14 -11.20
CA TRP A 416 27.94 -5.13 -11.89
C TRP A 416 26.59 -4.54 -12.29
N PHE A 417 26.22 -4.74 -13.54
CA PHE A 417 24.98 -4.25 -14.13
C PHE A 417 24.15 -5.40 -14.70
N CYS A 418 22.84 -5.29 -14.60
CA CYS A 418 21.91 -6.05 -15.39
C CYS A 418 21.43 -5.17 -16.54
N SER A 419 21.64 -5.63 -17.79
CA SER A 419 21.19 -4.94 -19.00
C SER A 419 19.70 -5.14 -19.18
N VAL A 420 18.90 -4.18 -18.73
CA VAL A 420 17.45 -4.18 -18.86
C VAL A 420 17.06 -4.01 -20.35
N GLU A 421 17.81 -3.24 -21.10
CA GLU A 421 17.60 -3.03 -22.55
C GLU A 421 17.48 -4.33 -23.33
N SER A 422 18.24 -5.38 -22.93
CA SER A 422 18.28 -6.66 -23.62
C SER A 422 16.97 -7.45 -23.59
N PHE A 423 16.06 -7.16 -22.65
CA PHE A 423 14.78 -7.85 -22.51
C PHE A 423 13.62 -6.90 -22.17
N LYS A 424 13.83 -5.60 -22.37
CA LYS A 424 12.86 -4.51 -22.06
C LYS A 424 11.49 -4.74 -22.72
N ASP A 425 11.47 -5.09 -24.00
CA ASP A 425 10.22 -5.31 -24.74
C ASP A 425 9.42 -6.50 -24.16
N LYS A 426 10.10 -7.57 -23.77
CA LYS A 426 9.45 -8.70 -23.09
C LYS A 426 8.89 -8.31 -21.72
N ALA A 427 9.58 -7.43 -21.01
CA ALA A 427 9.07 -6.92 -19.72
C ALA A 427 7.84 -6.04 -19.92
N ILE A 428 7.80 -5.20 -20.94
CA ILE A 428 6.62 -4.38 -21.29
C ILE A 428 5.44 -5.29 -21.68
N GLU A 429 5.66 -6.28 -22.54
CA GLU A 429 4.62 -7.27 -22.90
C GLU A 429 4.08 -8.00 -21.66
N ALA A 430 4.95 -8.36 -20.72
CA ALA A 430 4.53 -8.98 -19.47
C ALA A 430 3.62 -8.07 -18.62
N ILE A 431 3.92 -6.76 -18.55
CA ILE A 431 3.10 -5.76 -17.83
C ILE A 431 1.70 -5.62 -18.44
N GLU A 432 1.60 -5.64 -19.76
CA GLU A 432 0.33 -5.51 -20.51
C GLU A 432 -0.64 -6.68 -20.24
N ASN A 433 -0.12 -7.84 -19.84
CA ASN A 433 -0.90 -9.02 -19.48
C ASN A 433 -1.32 -9.07 -18.00
N VAL A 434 -0.96 -8.07 -17.20
CA VAL A 434 -1.30 -7.97 -15.78
C VAL A 434 -2.51 -7.05 -15.58
N GLN A 435 -3.41 -7.43 -14.67
CA GLN A 435 -4.51 -6.58 -14.24
C GLN A 435 -4.05 -5.66 -13.11
N TRP A 436 -4.22 -4.36 -13.28
CA TRP A 436 -3.77 -3.34 -12.33
C TRP A 436 -4.93 -2.69 -11.59
N PHE A 437 -4.78 -2.53 -10.27
CA PHE A 437 -5.71 -1.82 -9.39
C PHE A 437 -4.94 -0.74 -8.59
N PRO A 438 -5.12 0.55 -8.89
CA PRO A 438 -5.96 1.12 -9.96
C PRO A 438 -5.38 0.92 -11.37
N GLY A 439 -6.23 1.00 -12.42
CA GLY A 439 -5.87 0.67 -13.80
C GLY A 439 -4.69 1.48 -14.39
N TRP A 440 -4.47 2.72 -13.96
CA TRP A 440 -3.33 3.55 -14.39
C TRP A 440 -1.95 2.98 -14.00
N GLY A 441 -1.92 2.01 -13.08
CA GLY A 441 -0.69 1.36 -12.62
C GLY A 441 0.10 0.70 -13.73
N GLY A 442 -0.59 0.08 -14.71
CA GLY A 442 0.04 -0.54 -15.87
C GLY A 442 0.80 0.47 -16.73
N GLU A 443 0.17 1.58 -17.09
CA GLU A 443 0.81 2.64 -17.88
C GLU A 443 2.03 3.24 -17.16
N ARG A 444 1.90 3.44 -15.85
CA ARG A 444 3.00 3.92 -15.00
C ARG A 444 4.19 2.93 -15.03
N MET A 445 3.93 1.64 -14.88
CA MET A 445 4.98 0.62 -14.91
C MET A 445 5.65 0.54 -16.28
N VAL A 446 4.87 0.58 -17.37
CA VAL A 446 5.40 0.60 -18.76
C VAL A 446 6.32 1.81 -18.97
N SER A 447 5.90 3.02 -18.52
CA SER A 447 6.72 4.23 -18.63
C SER A 447 8.04 4.08 -17.87
N MET A 448 7.99 3.58 -16.65
CA MET A 448 9.18 3.36 -15.83
C MET A 448 10.16 2.34 -16.45
N ILE A 449 9.65 1.24 -17.01
CA ILE A 449 10.51 0.24 -17.68
C ILE A 449 11.09 0.80 -18.97
N ARG A 450 10.32 1.57 -19.74
CA ARG A 450 10.78 2.16 -21.01
C ARG A 450 11.96 3.11 -20.81
N GLU A 451 11.91 3.91 -19.75
CA GLU A 451 12.96 4.90 -19.40
C GLU A 451 14.09 4.30 -18.56
N ARG A 452 13.95 3.05 -18.10
CA ARG A 452 14.91 2.46 -17.18
C ARG A 452 16.27 2.24 -17.85
N ALA A 453 17.31 2.76 -17.18
CA ALA A 453 18.71 2.44 -17.46
C ALA A 453 19.05 1.03 -16.95
N ASP A 454 20.26 0.55 -17.26
CA ASP A 454 20.80 -0.69 -16.72
C ASP A 454 20.76 -0.67 -15.18
N TRP A 455 20.36 -1.76 -14.59
CA TRP A 455 20.27 -1.90 -13.15
C TRP A 455 21.64 -2.22 -12.54
N CYS A 456 22.19 -1.31 -11.74
CA CYS A 456 23.39 -1.55 -10.95
C CYS A 456 23.05 -2.50 -9.79
N ILE A 457 23.50 -3.74 -9.90
CA ILE A 457 23.18 -4.82 -8.96
C ILE A 457 24.27 -5.05 -7.90
N SER A 458 25.42 -4.38 -7.95
CA SER A 458 26.49 -4.52 -6.97
C SER A 458 26.43 -3.44 -5.88
N ARG A 459 26.77 -3.85 -4.66
CA ARG A 459 26.89 -2.99 -3.49
C ARG A 459 28.20 -3.29 -2.75
N GLN A 460 28.89 -2.26 -2.27
CA GLN A 460 30.13 -2.36 -1.50
C GLN A 460 29.76 -2.55 -0.03
N ARG A 461 29.12 -3.70 0.28
CA ARG A 461 28.58 -4.03 1.59
C ARG A 461 29.13 -5.36 2.09
N ARG A 462 29.04 -5.57 3.43
CA ARG A 462 29.38 -6.84 4.08
C ARG A 462 28.14 -7.71 4.36
N TRP A 463 26.99 -7.07 4.61
CA TRP A 463 25.72 -7.75 4.86
C TRP A 463 24.83 -7.71 3.61
N GLY A 464 24.87 -8.78 2.86
CA GLY A 464 24.15 -9.01 1.60
C GLY A 464 24.58 -10.33 0.99
N LEU A 465 23.87 -10.80 -0.03
CA LEU A 465 24.29 -11.98 -0.77
C LEU A 465 25.56 -11.64 -1.61
N PRO A 466 26.69 -12.34 -1.41
CA PRO A 466 27.88 -12.08 -2.22
C PRO A 466 27.64 -12.44 -3.68
N ILE A 467 28.18 -11.62 -4.60
CA ILE A 467 28.11 -11.88 -6.04
C ILE A 467 28.94 -13.12 -6.38
N PRO A 468 28.32 -14.19 -6.92
CA PRO A 468 28.97 -15.51 -7.08
C PRO A 468 29.89 -15.57 -8.33
N VAL A 469 30.89 -14.70 -8.41
CA VAL A 469 31.81 -14.58 -9.54
C VAL A 469 33.24 -14.71 -9.10
N PHE A 470 34.04 -15.47 -9.88
CA PHE A 470 35.47 -15.57 -9.74
C PHE A 470 36.21 -14.63 -10.72
N TYR A 471 37.46 -14.29 -10.42
CA TYR A 471 38.35 -13.60 -11.34
C TYR A 471 39.56 -14.46 -11.61
N CYS A 472 39.84 -14.70 -12.88
CA CYS A 472 41.07 -15.42 -13.27
C CYS A 472 42.29 -14.61 -12.92
N SER A 473 43.21 -15.19 -12.16
CA SER A 473 44.46 -14.49 -11.76
C SER A 473 45.39 -14.18 -12.91
N ASP A 474 45.28 -14.97 -14.00
CA ASP A 474 46.18 -14.82 -15.17
C ASP A 474 45.69 -13.74 -16.15
N CYS A 475 44.37 -13.64 -16.40
CA CYS A 475 43.88 -12.69 -17.40
C CYS A 475 42.96 -11.58 -16.80
N GLY A 476 42.68 -11.64 -15.51
CA GLY A 476 41.85 -10.65 -14.79
C GLY A 476 40.36 -10.65 -15.13
N LYS A 477 39.91 -11.53 -16.06
CA LYS A 477 38.51 -11.56 -16.50
C LYS A 477 37.62 -12.24 -15.48
N PRO A 478 36.36 -11.76 -15.32
CA PRO A 478 35.34 -12.43 -14.50
C PRO A 478 34.94 -13.77 -15.11
N VAL A 479 34.71 -14.78 -14.27
CA VAL A 479 34.37 -16.13 -14.64
C VAL A 479 33.20 -16.60 -13.77
N SER A 480 32.10 -16.92 -14.40
CA SER A 480 30.98 -17.64 -13.83
C SER A 480 30.47 -18.64 -14.86
N THR A 481 30.22 -19.86 -14.47
CA THR A 481 29.76 -20.94 -15.35
C THR A 481 28.60 -21.68 -14.70
N PRO A 482 27.79 -22.43 -15.47
CA PRO A 482 26.71 -23.23 -14.88
C PRO A 482 27.19 -24.15 -13.74
N ASP A 483 28.39 -24.74 -13.88
CA ASP A 483 28.96 -25.62 -12.86
C ASP A 483 29.39 -24.85 -11.59
N SER A 484 29.98 -23.65 -11.75
CA SER A 484 30.34 -22.81 -10.61
C SER A 484 29.10 -22.31 -9.87
N ILE A 485 28.08 -21.92 -10.59
CA ILE A 485 26.79 -21.50 -10.01
C ILE A 485 26.13 -22.65 -9.26
N ALA A 486 26.07 -23.86 -9.86
CA ALA A 486 25.52 -25.04 -9.20
C ALA A 486 26.27 -25.38 -7.90
N LYS A 487 27.62 -25.33 -7.94
CA LYS A 487 28.46 -25.58 -6.76
C LYS A 487 28.24 -24.53 -5.66
N ILE A 488 28.23 -23.25 -5.99
CA ILE A 488 28.02 -22.17 -5.03
C ILE A 488 26.61 -22.23 -4.45
N SER A 489 25.59 -22.44 -5.29
CA SER A 489 24.20 -22.63 -4.85
C SER A 489 24.08 -23.76 -3.82
N ALA A 490 24.69 -24.91 -4.08
CA ALA A 490 24.67 -26.05 -3.14
C ALA A 490 25.42 -25.74 -1.84
N LEU A 491 26.54 -25.01 -1.91
CA LEU A 491 27.28 -24.60 -0.71
C LEU A 491 26.47 -23.59 0.13
N PHE A 492 25.77 -22.67 -0.47
CA PHE A 492 24.93 -21.70 0.24
C PHE A 492 23.72 -22.39 0.85
N ASP A 493 23.10 -23.33 0.15
CA ASP A 493 21.98 -24.12 0.66
C ASP A 493 22.37 -24.95 1.91
N GLU A 494 23.59 -25.50 1.92
CA GLU A 494 24.09 -26.29 3.06
C GLU A 494 24.66 -25.44 4.23
N HIS A 495 25.42 -24.40 3.91
CA HIS A 495 26.23 -23.67 4.90
C HIS A 495 25.82 -22.20 5.09
N GLY A 496 25.02 -21.63 4.21
CA GLY A 496 24.74 -20.17 4.11
C GLY A 496 25.85 -19.41 3.40
N SER A 497 25.57 -18.18 3.01
CA SER A 497 26.49 -17.35 2.22
C SER A 497 27.74 -16.88 2.97
N ASN A 498 27.81 -17.06 4.30
CA ASN A 498 29.02 -16.77 5.09
C ASN A 498 30.22 -17.57 4.61
N ILE A 499 30.02 -18.79 4.09
CA ILE A 499 31.08 -19.63 3.53
C ILE A 499 31.88 -18.94 2.42
N TRP A 500 31.26 -17.99 1.67
CA TRP A 500 31.93 -17.20 0.66
C TRP A 500 33.08 -16.37 1.23
N PHE A 501 32.93 -15.86 2.44
CA PHE A 501 33.93 -15.04 3.11
C PHE A 501 34.92 -15.83 3.94
N GLU A 502 34.58 -17.07 4.31
CA GLU A 502 35.38 -17.96 5.15
C GLU A 502 36.36 -18.83 4.36
N LYS A 503 36.02 -19.16 3.10
CA LYS A 503 36.82 -20.06 2.26
C LYS A 503 37.54 -19.32 1.16
N GLU A 504 38.68 -19.85 0.71
CA GLU A 504 39.43 -19.34 -0.44
C GLU A 504 38.71 -19.67 -1.75
N ALA A 505 38.99 -18.89 -2.80
CA ALA A 505 38.34 -19.05 -4.11
C ALA A 505 38.43 -20.48 -4.68
N MET A 506 39.59 -21.12 -4.51
CA MET A 506 39.85 -22.48 -5.02
C MET A 506 39.10 -23.56 -4.23
N GLU A 507 38.69 -23.31 -3.00
CA GLU A 507 37.89 -24.24 -2.21
C GLU A 507 36.39 -24.18 -2.62
N LEU A 508 35.97 -23.01 -3.09
CA LEU A 508 34.58 -22.75 -3.54
C LEU A 508 34.35 -23.13 -5.00
N ALA A 509 35.42 -23.12 -5.81
CA ALA A 509 35.34 -23.47 -7.23
C ALA A 509 35.09 -24.97 -7.44
N PRO A 510 34.47 -25.37 -8.58
CA PRO A 510 34.34 -26.78 -8.95
C PRO A 510 35.71 -27.45 -9.13
N GLU A 511 35.75 -28.78 -8.95
CA GLU A 511 36.97 -29.55 -9.21
C GLU A 511 37.39 -29.41 -10.69
N GLY A 512 38.66 -29.12 -10.93
CA GLY A 512 39.20 -28.92 -12.28
C GLY A 512 38.75 -27.61 -12.96
N PHE A 513 38.24 -26.64 -12.20
CA PHE A 513 37.77 -25.37 -12.72
C PHE A 513 38.87 -24.61 -13.48
N THR A 514 38.57 -24.18 -14.70
CA THR A 514 39.53 -23.48 -15.57
C THR A 514 38.87 -22.25 -16.19
N CYS A 515 39.68 -21.20 -16.40
CA CYS A 515 39.18 -20.00 -17.05
C CYS A 515 38.80 -20.27 -18.52
N PRO A 516 37.59 -19.99 -18.94
CA PRO A 516 37.17 -20.19 -20.33
C PRO A 516 37.84 -19.23 -21.31
N HIS A 517 38.46 -18.17 -20.82
CA HIS A 517 39.13 -17.16 -21.65
C HIS A 517 40.61 -17.44 -21.94
N CYS A 518 41.31 -18.02 -20.98
CA CYS A 518 42.78 -18.21 -21.11
C CYS A 518 43.29 -19.59 -20.64
N GLY A 519 42.41 -20.44 -20.08
CA GLY A 519 42.82 -21.72 -19.51
C GLY A 519 43.48 -21.66 -18.14
N GLY A 520 43.59 -20.49 -17.52
CA GLY A 520 44.16 -20.29 -16.18
C GLY A 520 43.41 -21.10 -15.12
N LYS A 521 44.13 -21.50 -14.06
CA LYS A 521 43.61 -22.38 -12.97
C LYS A 521 43.59 -21.77 -11.60
N THR A 522 44.00 -20.51 -11.48
CA THR A 522 44.03 -19.77 -10.20
C THR A 522 43.03 -18.63 -10.25
N PHE A 523 42.30 -18.45 -9.17
CA PHE A 523 41.20 -17.50 -9.13
C PHE A 523 41.19 -16.74 -7.81
N THR A 524 40.71 -15.50 -7.89
CA THR A 524 40.22 -14.72 -6.77
C THR A 524 38.70 -14.64 -6.88
N LYS A 525 38.02 -14.09 -5.87
CA LYS A 525 36.56 -13.98 -5.84
C LYS A 525 36.09 -12.55 -5.71
N GLU A 526 34.87 -12.27 -6.14
CA GLU A 526 34.23 -10.98 -5.96
C GLU A 526 34.00 -10.70 -4.46
N THR A 527 34.07 -9.44 -4.07
CA THR A 527 33.87 -8.99 -2.68
C THR A 527 32.62 -8.17 -2.49
N ASP A 528 32.02 -7.67 -3.59
CA ASP A 528 30.77 -6.94 -3.56
C ASP A 528 29.58 -7.89 -3.32
N THR A 529 28.50 -7.34 -2.75
CA THR A 529 27.24 -8.05 -2.55
C THR A 529 26.20 -7.62 -3.57
N LEU A 530 25.16 -8.42 -3.77
CA LEU A 530 24.00 -8.05 -4.55
C LEU A 530 23.22 -6.90 -3.89
N ASP A 531 22.48 -6.17 -4.70
CA ASP A 531 21.47 -5.23 -4.29
C ASP A 531 20.33 -5.97 -3.57
N CYS A 532 19.88 -5.51 -2.41
CA CYS A 532 18.75 -6.12 -1.68
C CYS A 532 17.44 -6.18 -2.52
N TRP A 533 17.30 -5.32 -3.53
CA TRP A 533 16.22 -5.42 -4.49
C TRP A 533 16.33 -6.63 -5.42
N PHE A 534 17.52 -7.23 -5.55
CA PHE A 534 17.68 -8.51 -6.24
C PHE A 534 17.21 -9.67 -5.37
N ASP A 535 17.47 -9.61 -4.05
CA ASP A 535 17.00 -10.58 -3.05
C ASP A 535 15.46 -10.59 -3.06
N SER A 536 14.83 -9.44 -2.76
CA SER A 536 13.36 -9.33 -2.73
C SER A 536 12.74 -9.59 -4.11
N GLY A 537 13.40 -9.19 -5.19
CA GLY A 537 12.97 -9.50 -6.56
C GLY A 537 12.97 -10.98 -6.90
N SER A 538 13.79 -11.78 -6.22
CA SER A 538 13.90 -13.24 -6.44
C SER A 538 12.91 -14.07 -5.61
N THR A 539 12.09 -13.45 -4.75
CA THR A 539 11.17 -14.15 -3.83
C THR A 539 10.19 -15.07 -4.55
N HIS A 540 9.66 -14.65 -5.69
CA HIS A 540 8.74 -15.47 -6.49
C HIS A 540 9.38 -16.77 -7.00
N PHE A 541 10.70 -16.80 -7.18
CA PHE A 541 11.45 -17.99 -7.59
C PHE A 541 11.92 -18.79 -6.37
N ALA A 542 12.56 -18.13 -5.41
CA ALA A 542 13.24 -18.77 -4.30
C ALA A 542 12.27 -19.34 -3.24
N SER A 543 11.05 -18.80 -3.13
CA SER A 543 10.00 -19.35 -2.26
C SER A 543 8.84 -19.95 -3.06
N LEU A 544 8.03 -19.12 -3.73
CA LEU A 544 6.78 -19.59 -4.34
C LEU A 544 7.01 -20.67 -5.42
N MET A 545 7.87 -20.41 -6.43
CA MET A 545 8.09 -21.36 -7.51
C MET A 545 8.86 -22.61 -7.08
N HIS A 546 9.80 -22.46 -6.14
CA HIS A 546 10.60 -23.57 -5.65
C HIS A 546 9.78 -24.52 -4.79
N ASP A 547 9.05 -23.98 -3.82
CA ASP A 547 8.33 -24.78 -2.82
C ASP A 547 6.99 -25.31 -3.37
N THR A 548 6.34 -24.54 -4.24
CA THR A 548 5.01 -24.86 -4.80
C THR A 548 4.91 -24.41 -6.26
N PRO A 549 5.63 -25.07 -7.20
CA PRO A 549 5.72 -24.63 -8.59
C PRO A 549 4.38 -24.57 -9.32
N GLU A 550 3.39 -25.36 -8.90
CA GLU A 550 2.03 -25.35 -9.42
C GLU A 550 1.23 -24.10 -9.04
N LEU A 551 1.67 -23.36 -8.02
CA LEU A 551 1.03 -22.13 -7.55
C LEU A 551 1.63 -20.87 -8.17
N TRP A 552 2.66 -21.00 -9.00
CA TRP A 552 3.26 -19.88 -9.74
C TRP A 552 2.57 -19.68 -11.11
N PRO A 553 2.32 -18.44 -11.57
CA PRO A 553 2.52 -17.15 -10.91
C PRO A 553 1.47 -16.88 -9.82
N ALA A 554 1.80 -15.98 -8.90
CA ALA A 554 0.85 -15.54 -7.88
C ALA A 554 -0.41 -14.89 -8.51
N ASP A 555 -1.57 -15.05 -7.89
CA ASP A 555 -2.79 -14.38 -8.35
C ASP A 555 -2.74 -12.88 -8.07
N VAL A 556 -2.16 -12.47 -6.94
CA VAL A 556 -2.12 -11.06 -6.55
C VAL A 556 -0.85 -10.68 -5.79
N TYR A 557 -0.28 -9.51 -6.13
CA TYR A 557 0.65 -8.72 -5.35
C TYR A 557 -0.07 -7.48 -4.80
N LEU A 558 0.13 -7.16 -3.52
CA LEU A 558 -0.43 -5.95 -2.91
C LEU A 558 0.63 -5.24 -2.10
N GLU A 559 1.01 -4.02 -2.49
CA GLU A 559 1.95 -3.16 -1.76
C GLU A 559 1.61 -1.67 -1.92
N GLY A 560 2.42 -0.81 -1.28
CA GLY A 560 2.34 0.63 -1.46
C GLY A 560 2.72 1.08 -2.87
N ALA A 561 2.25 2.24 -3.28
CA ALA A 561 2.52 2.82 -4.60
C ALA A 561 4.01 3.17 -4.85
N ASP A 562 4.84 3.20 -3.79
CA ASP A 562 6.30 3.31 -3.89
C ASP A 562 6.94 2.08 -4.54
N GLN A 563 6.30 0.91 -4.44
CA GLN A 563 6.81 -0.36 -4.95
C GLN A 563 6.80 -0.50 -6.48
N TYR A 564 6.25 0.47 -7.21
CA TYR A 564 6.46 0.58 -8.66
C TYR A 564 7.95 0.71 -9.03
N ARG A 565 8.75 1.37 -8.18
CA ARG A 565 10.22 1.44 -8.33
C ARG A 565 10.99 0.42 -7.47
N GLY A 566 10.30 -0.38 -6.71
CA GLY A 566 10.86 -1.39 -5.82
C GLY A 566 10.51 -2.80 -6.25
N TRP A 567 9.80 -3.51 -5.37
CA TRP A 567 9.53 -4.93 -5.46
C TRP A 567 8.74 -5.37 -6.70
N PHE A 568 7.74 -4.61 -7.15
CA PHE A 568 7.01 -4.95 -8.39
C PHE A 568 7.96 -5.00 -9.59
N GLN A 569 8.86 -4.04 -9.67
CA GLN A 569 9.79 -3.92 -10.78
C GLN A 569 10.90 -4.96 -10.68
N SER A 570 11.52 -5.17 -9.51
CA SER A 570 12.58 -6.16 -9.34
C SER A 570 12.08 -7.59 -9.55
N SER A 571 10.87 -7.93 -9.05
CA SER A 571 10.22 -9.22 -9.29
C SER A 571 9.93 -9.46 -10.77
N LEU A 572 9.45 -8.44 -11.49
CA LEU A 572 9.21 -8.53 -12.92
C LEU A 572 10.51 -8.77 -13.69
N LEU A 573 11.56 -8.01 -13.40
CA LEU A 573 12.83 -8.08 -14.10
C LEU A 573 13.55 -9.42 -13.88
N THR A 574 13.52 -9.96 -12.68
CA THR A 574 14.10 -11.28 -12.38
C THR A 574 13.29 -12.40 -13.03
N SER A 575 11.96 -12.30 -13.06
CA SER A 575 11.11 -13.29 -13.72
C SER A 575 11.34 -13.32 -15.23
N VAL A 576 11.25 -12.17 -15.89
CA VAL A 576 11.44 -12.08 -17.34
C VAL A 576 12.88 -12.39 -17.73
N GLY A 577 13.86 -11.85 -17.01
CA GLY A 577 15.28 -12.00 -17.31
C GLY A 577 15.79 -13.43 -17.04
N ALA A 578 15.51 -14.00 -15.87
CA ALA A 578 16.03 -15.30 -15.49
C ALA A 578 15.21 -16.47 -16.06
N LEU A 579 13.87 -16.37 -16.10
CA LEU A 579 12.99 -17.50 -16.34
C LEU A 579 12.45 -17.56 -17.76
N ASP A 580 12.55 -16.52 -18.58
CA ASP A 580 11.85 -16.35 -19.87
C ASP A 580 10.32 -16.54 -19.73
N LYS A 581 9.79 -16.20 -18.58
CA LYS A 581 8.36 -16.24 -18.28
C LYS A 581 7.83 -14.81 -18.19
N GLY A 582 6.52 -14.64 -18.22
CA GLY A 582 5.88 -13.36 -18.01
C GLY A 582 6.05 -12.84 -16.59
N ALA A 583 5.18 -11.92 -16.17
CA ALA A 583 5.15 -11.41 -14.82
C ALA A 583 4.93 -12.54 -13.79
N PRO A 584 5.54 -12.46 -12.60
CA PRO A 584 5.34 -13.47 -11.55
C PRO A 584 4.00 -13.27 -10.79
N PHE A 585 3.16 -12.38 -11.26
CA PHE A 585 1.85 -12.03 -10.73
C PHE A 585 0.83 -11.78 -11.84
N LYS A 586 -0.44 -12.13 -11.58
CA LYS A 586 -1.56 -11.90 -12.50
C LYS A 586 -2.23 -10.55 -12.26
N GLN A 587 -2.26 -10.12 -11.00
CA GLN A 587 -2.88 -8.86 -10.56
C GLN A 587 -1.93 -8.09 -9.65
N VAL A 588 -1.96 -6.76 -9.74
CA VAL A 588 -1.25 -5.86 -8.81
C VAL A 588 -2.24 -4.87 -8.22
N LEU A 589 -2.29 -4.84 -6.90
CA LEU A 589 -3.04 -3.87 -6.11
C LEU A 589 -2.07 -2.90 -5.44
N THR A 590 -2.38 -1.60 -5.48
CA THR A 590 -1.55 -0.61 -4.80
C THR A 590 -2.36 0.20 -3.81
N HIS A 591 -1.79 0.44 -2.63
CA HIS A 591 -2.34 1.35 -1.65
C HIS A 591 -1.53 2.65 -1.58
N GLY A 592 -2.20 3.74 -1.17
CA GLY A 592 -1.57 5.03 -0.91
C GLY A 592 -0.75 5.02 0.39
N TRP A 593 -0.24 6.18 0.75
CA TRP A 593 0.51 6.40 1.98
C TRP A 593 -0.42 6.56 3.18
N VAL A 594 0.07 6.19 4.36
CA VAL A 594 -0.59 6.58 5.60
C VAL A 594 -0.06 7.95 6.01
N VAL A 595 -0.98 8.92 6.10
CA VAL A 595 -0.70 10.32 6.40
C VAL A 595 -1.38 10.74 7.71
N ASP A 596 -0.95 11.85 8.32
CA ASP A 596 -1.59 12.36 9.52
C ASP A 596 -3.01 12.91 9.25
N GLY A 597 -3.72 13.34 10.27
CA GLY A 597 -5.09 13.87 10.13
C GLY A 597 -5.22 15.10 9.22
N GLN A 598 -4.12 15.80 8.94
CA GLN A 598 -4.04 16.94 8.02
C GLN A 598 -3.56 16.55 6.61
N GLY A 599 -3.25 15.28 6.37
CA GLY A 599 -2.77 14.81 5.06
C GLY A 599 -1.26 14.97 4.85
N ARG A 600 -0.47 15.15 5.92
CA ARG A 600 0.98 15.28 5.84
C ARG A 600 1.65 13.94 6.13
N ALA A 601 2.81 13.70 5.53
CA ALA A 601 3.64 12.55 5.84
C ALA A 601 3.96 12.49 7.35
N MET A 602 3.90 11.28 7.91
CA MET A 602 4.21 11.05 9.31
C MET A 602 5.72 10.90 9.51
N HIS A 603 6.31 11.73 10.36
CA HIS A 603 7.72 11.67 10.74
C HIS A 603 7.88 11.69 12.25
N LYS A 604 8.80 10.86 12.77
CA LYS A 604 9.13 10.85 14.22
C LYS A 604 9.61 12.23 14.71
N SER A 605 10.35 12.96 13.87
CA SER A 605 10.84 14.31 14.17
C SER A 605 9.75 15.37 14.29
N LEU A 606 8.61 15.17 13.62
CA LEU A 606 7.45 16.06 13.69
C LEU A 606 6.49 15.71 14.83
N GLY A 607 6.68 14.55 15.49
CA GLY A 607 5.80 14.07 16.55
C GLY A 607 4.35 13.79 16.09
N ASN A 608 4.10 13.68 14.78
CA ASN A 608 2.79 13.43 14.19
C ASN A 608 2.55 11.94 13.87
N GLY A 609 3.50 11.06 14.20
CA GLY A 609 3.37 9.62 14.02
C GLY A 609 2.44 8.99 15.05
N VAL A 610 1.66 8.00 14.63
CA VAL A 610 0.81 7.16 15.49
C VAL A 610 1.35 5.74 15.47
N ASP A 611 1.55 5.14 16.64
CA ASP A 611 2.02 3.76 16.77
C ASP A 611 0.84 2.78 16.73
N PRO A 612 0.88 1.72 15.91
CA PRO A 612 -0.16 0.69 15.90
C PRO A 612 -0.39 0.06 17.27
N ALA A 613 0.66 -0.16 18.05
CA ALA A 613 0.55 -0.76 19.38
C ALA A 613 -0.27 0.10 20.34
N ASP A 614 -0.10 1.43 20.28
CA ASP A 614 -0.88 2.37 21.09
C ASP A 614 -2.37 2.37 20.67
N LEU A 615 -2.65 2.33 19.36
CA LEU A 615 -4.02 2.26 18.86
C LEU A 615 -4.71 0.94 19.25
N ILE A 616 -4.00 -0.18 19.15
CA ILE A 616 -4.52 -1.49 19.57
C ILE A 616 -4.79 -1.51 21.07
N LYS A 617 -3.91 -0.90 21.87
CA LYS A 617 -4.08 -0.78 23.31
C LYS A 617 -5.30 0.09 23.68
N ASP A 618 -5.52 1.18 22.94
CA ASP A 618 -6.62 2.12 23.22
C ASP A 618 -7.97 1.62 22.67
N PHE A 619 -8.00 1.00 21.49
CA PHE A 619 -9.21 0.69 20.74
C PHE A 619 -9.41 -0.81 20.42
N GLY A 620 -8.37 -1.60 20.34
CA GLY A 620 -8.38 -2.99 19.85
C GLY A 620 -7.96 -3.14 18.39
N ALA A 621 -7.60 -4.36 18.00
CA ALA A 621 -7.15 -4.68 16.65
C ALA A 621 -8.31 -4.57 15.63
N ASP A 622 -9.53 -4.99 15.99
CA ASP A 622 -10.68 -4.87 15.08
C ASP A 622 -10.97 -3.42 14.66
N ILE A 623 -10.69 -2.44 15.52
CA ILE A 623 -10.85 -1.03 15.13
C ILE A 623 -9.75 -0.58 14.16
N VAL A 624 -8.52 -1.08 14.30
CA VAL A 624 -7.45 -0.84 13.31
C VAL A 624 -7.80 -1.50 11.98
N ARG A 625 -8.32 -2.71 12.00
CA ARG A 625 -8.80 -3.42 10.80
C ARG A 625 -9.95 -2.67 10.13
N LEU A 626 -10.92 -2.20 10.91
CA LEU A 626 -12.04 -1.41 10.39
C LEU A 626 -11.58 -0.07 9.79
N TRP A 627 -10.55 0.58 10.39
CA TRP A 627 -9.92 1.76 9.82
C TRP A 627 -9.33 1.48 8.42
N SER A 628 -8.65 0.34 8.24
CA SER A 628 -8.11 -0.06 6.93
C SER A 628 -9.19 -0.30 5.86
N ALA A 629 -10.44 -0.57 6.30
CA ALA A 629 -11.61 -0.76 5.43
C ALA A 629 -12.60 0.43 5.48
N SER A 630 -12.22 1.58 6.03
CA SER A 630 -13.16 2.72 6.21
C SER A 630 -13.12 3.73 5.07
N SER A 631 -12.08 3.70 4.24
CA SER A 631 -11.88 4.60 3.11
C SER A 631 -11.26 3.86 1.92
N ASP A 632 -11.30 4.48 0.76
CA ASP A 632 -10.60 3.97 -0.42
C ASP A 632 -9.08 4.01 -0.17
N TYR A 633 -8.48 2.84 -0.02
CA TYR A 633 -7.07 2.68 0.27
C TYR A 633 -6.14 2.91 -0.94
N HIS A 634 -6.68 3.01 -2.16
CA HIS A 634 -5.89 3.36 -3.34
C HIS A 634 -5.37 4.80 -3.30
N ALA A 635 -6.02 5.66 -2.50
CA ALA A 635 -5.56 7.00 -2.16
C ALA A 635 -4.85 7.01 -0.79
N ASP A 636 -4.25 8.15 -0.43
CA ASP A 636 -3.62 8.32 0.88
C ASP A 636 -4.64 8.20 2.02
N VAL A 637 -4.32 7.37 3.01
CA VAL A 637 -5.20 7.05 4.13
C VAL A 637 -4.82 7.88 5.34
N ARG A 638 -5.77 8.70 5.81
CA ARG A 638 -5.57 9.54 7.01
C ARG A 638 -5.64 8.73 8.29
N CYS A 639 -4.74 9.03 9.21
CA CYS A 639 -4.62 8.37 10.50
C CYS A 639 -4.47 9.41 11.64
N SER A 640 -5.43 9.42 12.55
CA SER A 640 -5.37 10.20 13.81
C SER A 640 -6.25 9.55 14.88
N LYS A 641 -5.98 9.85 16.16
CA LYS A 641 -6.80 9.32 17.27
C LYS A 641 -8.28 9.75 17.19
N GLU A 642 -8.58 10.89 16.61
CA GLU A 642 -9.94 11.40 16.40
C GLU A 642 -10.69 10.54 15.38
N ILE A 643 -10.02 10.15 14.29
CA ILE A 643 -10.58 9.24 13.27
C ILE A 643 -10.91 7.89 13.93
N PHE A 644 -10.00 7.34 14.74
CA PHE A 644 -10.22 6.08 15.43
C PHE A 644 -11.39 6.12 16.42
N LYS A 645 -11.61 7.26 17.14
CA LYS A 645 -12.78 7.46 17.98
C LYS A 645 -14.09 7.41 17.19
N GLN A 646 -14.13 8.02 16.00
CA GLN A 646 -15.31 8.00 15.14
C GLN A 646 -15.59 6.59 14.60
N ILE A 647 -14.55 5.89 14.17
CA ILE A 647 -14.64 4.49 13.70
C ILE A 647 -15.15 3.58 14.82
N ALA A 648 -14.65 3.75 16.05
CA ALA A 648 -15.10 2.99 17.21
C ALA A 648 -16.58 3.23 17.53
N GLN A 649 -17.11 4.44 17.31
CA GLN A 649 -18.54 4.72 17.46
C GLN A 649 -19.40 4.01 16.38
N ASN A 650 -18.94 4.00 15.13
CA ASN A 650 -19.61 3.28 14.05
C ASN A 650 -19.59 1.76 14.29
N TYR A 651 -18.47 1.22 14.74
CA TYR A 651 -18.35 -0.17 15.17
C TYR A 651 -19.41 -0.57 16.21
N LEU A 652 -19.70 0.30 17.19
CA LEU A 652 -20.69 0.01 18.22
C LEU A 652 -22.11 -0.16 17.65
N LYS A 653 -22.45 0.46 16.52
CA LYS A 653 -23.75 0.26 15.86
C LYS A 653 -23.91 -1.19 15.39
N PHE A 654 -22.91 -1.72 14.70
CA PHE A 654 -22.87 -3.12 14.27
C PHE A 654 -22.95 -4.06 15.49
N ARG A 655 -22.10 -3.84 16.49
CA ARG A 655 -22.05 -4.66 17.71
C ARG A 655 -23.39 -4.69 18.45
N ASN A 656 -24.05 -3.53 18.60
CA ASN A 656 -25.35 -3.43 19.28
C ASN A 656 -26.46 -4.16 18.50
N THR A 657 -26.43 -4.08 17.16
CA THR A 657 -27.34 -4.81 16.28
C THR A 657 -27.13 -6.32 16.46
N ALA A 658 -25.89 -6.80 16.42
CA ALA A 658 -25.57 -8.21 16.67
C ALA A 658 -26.04 -8.68 18.06
N ARG A 659 -25.84 -7.86 19.10
CA ARG A 659 -26.30 -8.18 20.45
C ARG A 659 -27.82 -8.31 20.53
N TYR A 660 -28.57 -7.49 19.81
CA TYR A 660 -30.02 -7.59 19.73
C TYR A 660 -30.46 -8.94 19.11
N PHE A 661 -29.82 -9.37 18.03
CA PHE A 661 -30.08 -10.68 17.43
C PHE A 661 -29.77 -11.81 18.41
N LEU A 662 -28.57 -11.84 18.98
CA LEU A 662 -28.14 -12.90 19.89
C LEU A 662 -29.04 -13.00 21.13
N GLY A 663 -29.54 -11.87 21.63
CA GLY A 663 -30.48 -11.85 22.76
C GLY A 663 -31.82 -12.52 22.45
N ASN A 664 -32.31 -12.40 21.23
CA ASN A 664 -33.60 -12.96 20.80
C ASN A 664 -33.48 -14.40 20.27
N LEU A 665 -32.27 -14.82 19.83
CA LEU A 665 -32.02 -16.17 19.33
C LEU A 665 -31.66 -17.18 20.42
N ASN A 666 -31.68 -16.77 21.67
CA ASN A 666 -31.53 -17.71 22.79
C ASN A 666 -32.58 -18.83 22.70
N GLU A 667 -32.15 -20.10 22.78
CA GLU A 667 -33.01 -21.29 22.60
C GLU A 667 -33.62 -21.48 21.21
N PHE A 668 -33.22 -20.70 20.19
CA PHE A 668 -33.66 -20.88 18.81
C PHE A 668 -32.96 -22.08 18.15
N ASP A 669 -33.68 -22.97 17.51
CA ASP A 669 -33.11 -24.06 16.71
C ASP A 669 -33.01 -23.67 15.23
N PRO A 670 -31.80 -23.38 14.72
CA PRO A 670 -31.61 -22.96 13.33
C PRO A 670 -31.83 -24.09 12.31
N ASN A 671 -32.00 -25.36 12.76
CA ASN A 671 -32.35 -26.48 11.88
C ASN A 671 -33.86 -26.56 11.62
N ASN A 672 -34.65 -25.69 12.24
CA ASN A 672 -36.11 -25.65 12.13
C ASN A 672 -36.59 -24.25 11.72
N LEU A 673 -36.08 -23.76 10.59
CA LEU A 673 -36.52 -22.47 10.00
C LEU A 673 -37.97 -22.57 9.54
N VAL A 674 -38.66 -21.43 9.56
CA VAL A 674 -40.01 -21.34 8.96
C VAL A 674 -39.85 -21.39 7.44
N PRO A 675 -40.64 -22.27 6.75
CA PRO A 675 -40.65 -22.28 5.27
C PRO A 675 -41.02 -20.93 4.67
N VAL A 676 -40.44 -20.59 3.53
CA VAL A 676 -40.56 -19.27 2.88
C VAL A 676 -42.04 -18.88 2.68
N GLU A 677 -42.87 -19.84 2.28
CA GLU A 677 -44.29 -19.64 2.01
C GLU A 677 -45.13 -19.32 3.27
N GLN A 678 -44.56 -19.60 4.45
CA GLN A 678 -45.21 -19.34 5.74
C GLN A 678 -44.59 -18.16 6.48
N MET A 679 -43.52 -17.53 5.90
CA MET A 679 -42.91 -16.37 6.49
C MET A 679 -43.77 -15.11 6.32
N GLU A 680 -43.77 -14.26 7.33
CA GLU A 680 -44.36 -12.93 7.27
C GLU A 680 -43.70 -12.10 6.16
N GLU A 681 -44.49 -11.32 5.44
CA GLU A 681 -43.99 -10.51 4.30
C GLU A 681 -42.93 -9.49 4.75
N LEU A 682 -43.06 -8.90 5.96
CA LEU A 682 -42.07 -7.99 6.52
C LEU A 682 -40.71 -8.70 6.77
N ASP A 683 -40.75 -9.98 7.16
CA ASP A 683 -39.50 -10.77 7.37
C ASP A 683 -38.83 -11.06 6.03
N ARG A 684 -39.61 -11.39 5.01
CA ARG A 684 -39.15 -11.56 3.63
C ARG A 684 -38.61 -10.25 3.04
N TRP A 685 -39.23 -9.10 3.39
CA TRP A 685 -38.69 -7.78 3.02
C TRP A 685 -37.25 -7.59 3.56
N ALA A 686 -37.02 -7.90 4.83
CA ALA A 686 -35.69 -7.79 5.42
C ALA A 686 -34.67 -8.73 4.75
N LEU A 687 -35.08 -9.96 4.39
CA LEU A 687 -34.25 -10.92 3.67
C LEU A 687 -34.03 -10.51 2.20
N THR A 688 -34.95 -9.82 1.56
CA THR A 688 -34.75 -9.22 0.22
C THR A 688 -33.66 -8.16 0.28
N LYS A 689 -33.69 -7.32 1.31
CA LYS A 689 -32.61 -6.33 1.55
C LYS A 689 -31.25 -7.00 1.86
N LEU A 690 -31.28 -8.09 2.65
CA LEU A 690 -30.08 -8.90 2.93
C LEU A 690 -29.50 -9.50 1.64
N ASN A 691 -30.34 -10.01 0.75
CA ASN A 691 -29.89 -10.57 -0.53
C ASN A 691 -29.13 -9.53 -1.37
N ALA A 692 -29.65 -8.32 -1.44
CA ALA A 692 -28.95 -7.21 -2.11
C ALA A 692 -27.62 -6.89 -1.45
N LEU A 693 -27.55 -6.86 -0.11
CA LEU A 693 -26.31 -6.66 0.66
C LEU A 693 -25.28 -7.75 0.36
N VAL A 694 -25.69 -9.03 0.39
CA VAL A 694 -24.79 -10.17 0.12
C VAL A 694 -24.16 -10.05 -1.25
N LYS A 695 -24.96 -9.80 -2.28
CA LYS A 695 -24.46 -9.64 -3.66
C LYS A 695 -23.50 -8.44 -3.78
N ALA A 696 -23.83 -7.32 -3.15
CA ALA A 696 -22.98 -6.13 -3.14
C ALA A 696 -21.65 -6.39 -2.41
N CYS A 697 -21.66 -7.01 -1.23
CA CYS A 697 -20.47 -7.32 -0.47
C CYS A 697 -19.55 -8.31 -1.21
N ARG A 698 -20.10 -9.38 -1.79
CA ARG A 698 -19.32 -10.34 -2.58
C ARG A 698 -18.63 -9.68 -3.76
N LYS A 699 -19.37 -8.86 -4.52
CA LYS A 699 -18.80 -8.09 -5.64
C LYS A 699 -17.71 -7.11 -5.16
N ALA A 700 -17.91 -6.46 -4.03
CA ALA A 700 -16.93 -5.55 -3.46
C ALA A 700 -15.64 -6.30 -3.04
N TYR A 701 -15.73 -7.50 -2.45
CA TYR A 701 -14.58 -8.35 -2.16
C TYR A 701 -13.88 -8.84 -3.43
N GLU A 702 -14.62 -9.21 -4.46
CA GLU A 702 -14.06 -9.63 -5.76
C GLU A 702 -13.24 -8.52 -6.41
N ASN A 703 -13.69 -7.27 -6.27
CA ASN A 703 -13.05 -6.07 -6.80
C ASN A 703 -12.08 -5.39 -5.83
N TYR A 704 -11.85 -5.96 -4.63
CA TYR A 704 -10.99 -5.41 -3.57
C TYR A 704 -11.45 -4.05 -3.01
N GLU A 705 -12.74 -3.78 -3.06
CA GLU A 705 -13.40 -2.54 -2.61
C GLU A 705 -13.87 -2.65 -1.15
N PHE A 706 -12.96 -2.85 -0.21
CA PHE A 706 -13.28 -3.18 1.19
C PHE A 706 -14.07 -2.09 1.92
N HIS A 707 -13.89 -0.84 1.53
CA HIS A 707 -14.66 0.28 2.08
C HIS A 707 -16.15 0.18 1.71
N GLN A 708 -16.48 -0.33 0.53
CA GLN A 708 -17.87 -0.55 0.13
C GLN A 708 -18.54 -1.62 0.99
N VAL A 709 -17.82 -2.69 1.36
CA VAL A 709 -18.32 -3.71 2.29
C VAL A 709 -18.66 -3.09 3.64
N SER A 710 -17.72 -2.32 4.19
CA SER A 710 -17.88 -1.65 5.49
C SER A 710 -19.07 -0.69 5.50
N HIS A 711 -19.22 0.14 4.47
CA HIS A 711 -20.31 1.09 4.34
C HIS A 711 -21.66 0.38 4.15
N ALA A 712 -21.73 -0.59 3.25
CA ALA A 712 -22.98 -1.32 2.97
C ALA A 712 -23.52 -2.04 4.21
N ILE A 713 -22.66 -2.71 4.98
CA ILE A 713 -23.05 -3.37 6.23
C ILE A 713 -23.49 -2.35 7.29
N ASN A 714 -22.76 -1.24 7.44
CA ASN A 714 -23.14 -0.18 8.38
C ASN A 714 -24.54 0.39 8.02
N ASP A 715 -24.77 0.71 6.75
CA ASP A 715 -26.02 1.29 6.30
C ASP A 715 -27.18 0.30 6.47
N PHE A 716 -26.99 -0.97 6.15
CA PHE A 716 -27.98 -2.01 6.40
C PHE A 716 -28.34 -2.12 7.89
N CYS A 717 -27.35 -2.13 8.78
CA CYS A 717 -27.58 -2.17 10.23
C CYS A 717 -28.30 -0.94 10.77
N VAL A 718 -27.99 0.25 10.26
CA VAL A 718 -28.54 1.52 10.77
C VAL A 718 -29.88 1.83 10.13
N VAL A 719 -29.95 1.80 8.79
CA VAL A 719 -31.12 2.26 8.04
C VAL A 719 -32.21 1.18 7.96
N GLU A 720 -31.88 0.00 7.48
CA GLU A 720 -32.89 -1.04 7.23
C GLU A 720 -33.26 -1.77 8.52
N LEU A 721 -32.28 -2.10 9.34
CA LEU A 721 -32.53 -2.88 10.56
C LEU A 721 -32.93 -2.00 11.74
N SER A 722 -32.04 -1.16 12.28
CA SER A 722 -32.26 -0.47 13.56
C SER A 722 -33.41 0.55 13.50
N SER A 723 -33.51 1.33 12.41
CA SER A 723 -34.50 2.39 12.29
C SER A 723 -35.90 1.88 11.87
N PHE A 724 -35.98 0.68 11.30
CA PHE A 724 -37.21 0.13 10.77
C PHE A 724 -37.51 -1.28 11.28
N TYR A 725 -36.85 -2.30 10.73
CA TYR A 725 -37.23 -3.70 10.94
C TYR A 725 -37.20 -4.13 12.42
N LEU A 726 -36.06 -3.93 13.10
CA LEU A 726 -35.88 -4.38 14.49
C LEU A 726 -36.75 -3.57 15.48
N ASP A 727 -37.08 -2.33 15.14
CA ASP A 727 -37.95 -1.52 15.99
C ASP A 727 -39.40 -2.06 16.01
N ILE A 728 -39.91 -2.45 14.81
CA ILE A 728 -41.26 -3.04 14.66
C ILE A 728 -41.34 -4.41 15.33
N LEU A 729 -40.32 -5.23 15.26
CA LEU A 729 -40.34 -6.61 15.74
C LEU A 729 -40.47 -6.77 17.25
N LYS A 730 -40.18 -5.73 18.05
CA LYS A 730 -40.13 -5.84 19.52
C LYS A 730 -41.40 -6.42 20.13
N ASP A 731 -42.57 -5.95 19.73
CA ASP A 731 -43.84 -6.47 20.24
C ASP A 731 -44.04 -7.92 19.86
N ARG A 732 -43.77 -8.27 18.60
CA ARG A 732 -43.92 -9.65 18.07
C ARG A 732 -42.95 -10.62 18.77
N LEU A 733 -41.70 -10.24 18.99
CA LEU A 733 -40.69 -11.07 19.66
C LEU A 733 -41.00 -11.29 21.13
N TYR A 734 -41.53 -10.27 21.82
CA TYR A 734 -41.68 -10.27 23.28
C TYR A 734 -43.07 -10.67 23.76
N CYS A 735 -44.14 -10.35 23.00
CA CYS A 735 -45.49 -10.49 23.43
C CYS A 735 -46.31 -11.62 22.74
N GLU A 736 -45.79 -12.17 21.63
CA GLU A 736 -46.41 -13.31 20.96
C GLU A 736 -46.19 -14.61 21.73
N GLU A 737 -46.90 -15.68 21.31
CA GLU A 737 -46.71 -17.06 21.78
C GLU A 737 -45.27 -17.52 21.46
N LYS A 738 -44.62 -18.22 22.43
CA LYS A 738 -43.22 -18.64 22.32
C LYS A 738 -42.96 -19.39 20.99
N ASP A 739 -43.78 -20.33 20.63
CA ASP A 739 -43.64 -21.17 19.44
C ASP A 739 -44.58 -20.77 18.31
N GLY A 740 -45.24 -19.60 18.43
CA GLY A 740 -46.15 -19.08 17.43
C GLY A 740 -45.49 -18.82 16.08
N LEU A 741 -46.21 -19.11 15.00
CA LEU A 741 -45.62 -18.99 13.64
C LEU A 741 -45.06 -17.60 13.33
N ARG A 742 -45.77 -16.53 13.71
CA ARG A 742 -45.32 -15.15 13.49
C ARG A 742 -44.02 -14.83 14.20
N ARG A 743 -43.87 -15.30 15.45
CA ARG A 743 -42.64 -15.13 16.18
C ARG A 743 -41.50 -15.97 15.60
N ARG A 744 -41.75 -17.22 15.24
CA ARG A 744 -40.80 -18.12 14.61
C ARG A 744 -40.34 -17.60 13.26
N SER A 745 -41.23 -16.98 12.47
CA SER A 745 -40.88 -16.30 11.23
C SER A 745 -39.84 -15.20 11.46
N ALA A 746 -40.10 -14.32 12.43
CA ALA A 746 -39.13 -13.28 12.79
C ALA A 746 -37.77 -13.85 13.26
N LEU A 747 -37.80 -14.90 14.13
CA LEU A 747 -36.57 -15.54 14.61
C LEU A 747 -35.79 -16.20 13.46
N SER A 748 -36.45 -16.82 12.49
CA SER A 748 -35.80 -17.39 11.31
C SER A 748 -35.09 -16.29 10.48
N ALA A 749 -35.75 -15.16 10.27
CA ALA A 749 -35.16 -14.03 9.57
C ALA A 749 -33.96 -13.44 10.35
N LEU A 750 -34.11 -13.25 11.68
CA LEU A 750 -33.02 -12.76 12.52
C LEU A 750 -31.80 -13.68 12.49
N PHE A 751 -31.99 -15.00 12.50
CA PHE A 751 -30.92 -15.96 12.39
C PHE A 751 -30.18 -15.86 11.05
N LEU A 752 -30.93 -15.87 9.94
CA LEU A 752 -30.36 -15.75 8.60
C LEU A 752 -29.56 -14.44 8.42
N ILE A 753 -30.06 -13.34 8.99
CA ILE A 753 -29.40 -12.04 8.93
C ILE A 753 -28.09 -12.06 9.74
N VAL A 754 -28.09 -12.52 10.99
CA VAL A 754 -26.87 -12.51 11.82
C VAL A 754 -25.84 -13.50 11.31
N ASP A 755 -26.25 -14.67 10.81
CA ASP A 755 -25.36 -15.65 10.16
C ASP A 755 -24.64 -15.02 8.95
N ALA A 756 -25.41 -14.37 8.06
CA ALA A 756 -24.85 -13.68 6.91
C ALA A 756 -23.94 -12.52 7.29
N LEU A 757 -24.35 -11.67 8.23
CA LEU A 757 -23.55 -10.53 8.68
C LEU A 757 -22.24 -10.97 9.35
N ALA A 758 -22.27 -12.01 10.18
CA ALA A 758 -21.06 -12.55 10.80
C ALA A 758 -20.07 -13.05 9.75
N LYS A 759 -20.56 -13.78 8.72
CA LYS A 759 -19.73 -14.31 7.65
C LYS A 759 -19.21 -13.20 6.69
N LEU A 760 -20.07 -12.24 6.32
CA LEU A 760 -19.70 -11.17 5.40
C LEU A 760 -18.67 -10.19 5.99
N PHE A 761 -18.75 -9.94 7.30
CA PHE A 761 -17.87 -8.97 7.94
C PHE A 761 -16.63 -9.60 8.61
N ALA A 762 -16.57 -10.94 8.68
CA ALA A 762 -15.44 -11.68 9.27
C ALA A 762 -14.07 -11.34 8.67
N PRO A 763 -13.89 -11.11 7.36
CA PRO A 763 -12.60 -10.68 6.83
C PRO A 763 -12.12 -9.36 7.41
N ILE A 764 -13.02 -8.44 7.74
CA ILE A 764 -12.71 -7.09 8.26
C ILE A 764 -12.68 -7.09 9.79
N LEU A 765 -13.77 -7.49 10.45
CA LEU A 765 -13.91 -7.57 11.91
C LEU A 765 -13.69 -9.00 12.41
N ALA A 766 -12.47 -9.50 12.26
CA ALA A 766 -12.14 -10.90 12.50
C ALA A 766 -12.46 -11.37 13.91
N PHE A 767 -12.16 -10.56 14.92
CA PHE A 767 -12.39 -10.90 16.34
C PHE A 767 -13.87 -10.78 16.71
N THR A 768 -14.52 -9.69 16.34
CA THR A 768 -15.91 -9.44 16.67
C THR A 768 -16.84 -10.46 16.00
N CYS A 769 -16.60 -10.77 14.73
CA CYS A 769 -17.44 -11.77 14.03
C CYS A 769 -17.24 -13.18 14.55
N ASP A 770 -16.03 -13.55 14.99
CA ASP A 770 -15.81 -14.80 15.68
C ASP A 770 -16.46 -14.81 17.08
N GLU A 771 -16.45 -13.69 17.82
CA GLU A 771 -17.18 -13.55 19.08
C GLU A 771 -18.69 -13.72 18.89
N ILE A 772 -19.27 -13.13 17.83
CA ILE A 772 -20.68 -13.30 17.46
C ILE A 772 -20.94 -14.77 17.12
N TRP A 773 -20.05 -15.38 16.31
CA TRP A 773 -20.15 -16.78 15.92
C TRP A 773 -20.18 -17.73 17.13
N GLN A 774 -19.31 -17.52 18.11
CA GLN A 774 -19.30 -18.32 19.33
C GLN A 774 -20.56 -18.14 20.21
N ALA A 775 -21.29 -17.05 20.04
CA ALA A 775 -22.47 -16.71 20.85
C ALA A 775 -23.80 -17.04 20.17
N MET A 776 -23.82 -17.42 18.89
CA MET A 776 -25.04 -17.72 18.14
C MET A 776 -25.29 -19.23 18.02
N PRO A 777 -26.54 -19.66 17.81
CA PRO A 777 -26.83 -21.06 17.50
C PRO A 777 -26.35 -21.42 16.08
N HIS A 778 -26.00 -22.70 15.87
CA HIS A 778 -25.44 -23.19 14.61
C HIS A 778 -26.33 -24.23 13.95
N ARG A 779 -26.35 -24.28 12.62
CA ARG A 779 -26.86 -25.38 11.84
C ARG A 779 -25.91 -26.59 11.95
N LYS A 780 -26.41 -27.79 11.61
CA LYS A 780 -25.61 -29.02 11.67
C LYS A 780 -24.42 -29.01 10.70
N GLU A 781 -24.56 -28.30 9.58
CA GLU A 781 -23.50 -28.14 8.57
C GLU A 781 -22.47 -27.08 8.91
N ASP A 782 -22.77 -26.18 9.87
CA ASP A 782 -21.86 -25.12 10.25
C ASP A 782 -20.66 -25.67 11.08
N ASP A 783 -19.48 -25.14 10.80
CA ASP A 783 -18.32 -25.37 11.66
C ASP A 783 -18.35 -24.38 12.83
N GLY A 784 -18.78 -24.82 14.00
CA GLY A 784 -18.93 -23.96 15.18
C GLY A 784 -17.58 -23.47 15.79
N ARG A 785 -16.44 -24.00 15.34
CA ARG A 785 -15.13 -23.66 15.92
C ARG A 785 -14.72 -22.22 15.63
N ASN A 786 -14.96 -21.75 14.40
CA ASN A 786 -14.64 -20.38 13.99
C ASN A 786 -15.43 -19.97 12.74
N VAL A 787 -15.84 -18.71 12.66
CA VAL A 787 -16.54 -18.16 11.50
C VAL A 787 -15.77 -18.30 10.20
N LEU A 788 -14.42 -18.19 10.23
CA LEU A 788 -13.53 -18.33 9.08
C LEU A 788 -13.59 -19.71 8.41
N LEU A 789 -14.02 -20.73 9.15
CA LEU A 789 -14.19 -22.08 8.62
C LEU A 789 -15.50 -22.29 7.87
N ASN A 790 -16.28 -21.26 7.63
CA ASN A 790 -17.56 -21.31 6.95
C ASN A 790 -17.57 -20.44 5.70
N GLN A 791 -18.34 -20.88 4.68
CA GLN A 791 -18.45 -20.13 3.43
C GLN A 791 -19.40 -18.94 3.60
N MET A 792 -19.10 -17.83 2.93
CA MET A 792 -20.04 -16.72 2.79
C MET A 792 -21.27 -17.16 2.00
N PRO A 793 -22.47 -16.69 2.36
CA PRO A 793 -23.66 -16.98 1.55
C PRO A 793 -23.49 -16.38 0.14
N GLU A 794 -23.98 -17.10 -0.87
CA GLU A 794 -23.96 -16.60 -2.25
C GLU A 794 -25.12 -15.66 -2.52
N ASN A 795 -26.31 -16.04 -2.07
CA ASN A 795 -27.54 -15.29 -2.22
C ASN A 795 -28.62 -15.78 -1.23
N PHE A 796 -29.73 -15.08 -1.22
CA PHE A 796 -30.98 -15.41 -0.53
C PHE A 796 -32.16 -15.28 -1.52
N ASP A 797 -31.95 -15.67 -2.79
CA ASP A 797 -32.92 -15.46 -3.88
C ASP A 797 -34.31 -16.11 -3.61
N GLU A 798 -34.36 -17.22 -2.85
CA GLU A 798 -35.59 -17.88 -2.47
C GLU A 798 -36.54 -17.02 -1.60
N TYR A 799 -35.98 -16.05 -0.83
CA TYR A 799 -36.77 -15.18 0.04
C TYR A 799 -37.21 -13.87 -0.63
N VAL A 800 -36.72 -13.60 -1.85
CA VAL A 800 -36.91 -12.30 -2.50
C VAL A 800 -38.36 -12.07 -2.84
N LEU A 801 -38.86 -10.88 -2.50
CA LEU A 801 -40.16 -10.37 -2.89
C LEU A 801 -40.07 -9.74 -4.29
N ASP A 802 -41.18 -9.75 -5.01
CA ASP A 802 -41.27 -9.10 -6.30
C ASP A 802 -41.19 -7.56 -6.18
N ASP A 803 -40.86 -6.90 -7.29
CA ASP A 803 -40.68 -5.45 -7.33
C ASP A 803 -41.91 -4.67 -6.88
N ALA A 804 -43.11 -5.16 -7.20
CA ALA A 804 -44.36 -4.50 -6.81
C ALA A 804 -44.57 -4.53 -5.28
N THR A 805 -44.24 -5.66 -4.65
CA THR A 805 -44.28 -5.80 -3.19
C THR A 805 -43.21 -4.94 -2.52
N MET A 806 -42.01 -4.86 -3.11
CA MET A 806 -40.97 -3.99 -2.59
C MET A 806 -41.30 -2.50 -2.72
N GLU A 807 -41.98 -2.06 -3.79
CA GLU A 807 -42.48 -0.71 -3.96
C GLU A 807 -43.58 -0.36 -2.96
N LYS A 808 -44.48 -1.33 -2.70
CA LYS A 808 -45.48 -1.26 -1.60
C LYS A 808 -44.79 -0.95 -0.26
N TRP A 809 -43.76 -1.72 0.11
CA TRP A 809 -43.04 -1.49 1.36
C TRP A 809 -42.27 -0.15 1.37
N ALA A 810 -41.72 0.31 0.24
CA ALA A 810 -41.11 1.64 0.14
C ALA A 810 -42.17 2.74 0.44
N THR A 811 -43.39 2.58 0.00
CA THR A 811 -44.54 3.48 0.29
C THR A 811 -44.94 3.43 1.77
N VAL A 812 -45.05 2.22 2.34
CA VAL A 812 -45.33 2.02 3.78
C VAL A 812 -44.26 2.64 4.69
N ILE A 813 -42.99 2.55 4.31
CA ILE A 813 -41.89 3.20 5.04
C ILE A 813 -42.03 4.72 5.03
N LYS A 814 -42.37 5.33 3.88
CA LYS A 814 -42.65 6.77 3.77
C LYS A 814 -43.82 7.20 4.66
N LEU A 815 -44.88 6.40 4.63
CA LEU A 815 -46.09 6.62 5.50
C LEU A 815 -45.67 6.60 6.98
N ARG A 816 -44.92 5.58 7.41
CA ARG A 816 -44.40 5.50 8.79
C ARG A 816 -43.58 6.72 9.18
N GLN A 817 -42.68 7.18 8.28
CA GLN A 817 -41.86 8.38 8.53
C GLN A 817 -42.74 9.62 8.76
N ASP A 818 -43.77 9.81 7.93
CA ASP A 818 -44.70 10.94 8.05
C ASP A 818 -45.54 10.85 9.33
N VAL A 819 -46.03 9.66 9.67
CA VAL A 819 -46.76 9.40 10.93
C VAL A 819 -45.88 9.70 12.13
N ASN A 820 -44.59 9.26 12.13
CA ASN A 820 -43.66 9.53 13.21
C ASN A 820 -43.45 11.05 13.42
N GLY A 821 -43.39 11.85 12.34
CA GLY A 821 -43.30 13.29 12.44
C GLY A 821 -44.46 13.91 13.24
N VAL A 822 -45.71 13.46 12.98
CA VAL A 822 -46.88 13.95 13.68
C VAL A 822 -46.97 13.41 15.12
N LEU A 823 -46.51 12.16 15.36
CA LEU A 823 -46.40 11.58 16.69
C LEU A 823 -45.38 12.39 17.55
N GLU A 824 -44.29 12.85 17.02
CA GLU A 824 -43.34 13.72 17.75
C GLU A 824 -43.98 15.08 18.10
N THR A 825 -44.75 15.66 17.18
CA THR A 825 -45.54 16.89 17.49
C THR A 825 -46.52 16.64 18.62
N ALA A 826 -47.25 15.51 18.56
CA ALA A 826 -48.21 15.15 19.60
C ALA A 826 -47.55 14.92 20.98
N ARG A 827 -46.31 14.40 21.01
CA ARG A 827 -45.51 14.28 22.24
C ARG A 827 -45.08 15.64 22.76
N ALA A 828 -44.58 16.51 21.88
CA ALA A 828 -44.19 17.87 22.25
C ALA A 828 -45.35 18.65 22.85
N ASP A 829 -46.54 18.49 22.30
CA ASP A 829 -47.81 19.08 22.78
C ASP A 829 -48.38 18.38 24.03
N LYS A 830 -47.68 17.33 24.54
CA LYS A 830 -48.09 16.52 25.70
C LYS A 830 -49.48 15.89 25.56
N ARG A 831 -49.92 15.63 24.34
CA ARG A 831 -51.17 14.91 24.04
C ARG A 831 -51.02 13.40 24.21
N ILE A 832 -49.82 12.89 24.02
CA ILE A 832 -49.43 11.49 24.27
C ILE A 832 -48.06 11.47 24.97
N GLY A 833 -47.82 10.47 25.79
CA GLY A 833 -46.51 10.24 26.41
C GLY A 833 -45.64 9.26 25.57
N LYS A 834 -46.26 8.16 25.11
CA LYS A 834 -45.64 7.11 24.30
C LYS A 834 -46.46 6.85 23.05
N ALA A 835 -45.82 6.34 21.98
CA ALA A 835 -46.50 6.04 20.72
C ALA A 835 -47.65 5.03 20.90
N LEU A 836 -47.50 4.04 21.80
CA LEU A 836 -48.56 3.07 22.11
C LEU A 836 -49.80 3.70 22.79
N GLU A 837 -49.76 4.95 23.21
CA GLU A 837 -50.89 5.71 23.75
C GLU A 837 -51.65 6.46 22.64
N ALA A 838 -51.22 6.27 21.37
CA ALA A 838 -51.78 6.98 20.23
C ALA A 838 -52.76 6.10 19.43
N HIS A 839 -53.83 6.75 18.97
CA HIS A 839 -54.63 6.34 17.81
C HIS A 839 -54.34 7.32 16.66
N VAL A 840 -53.86 6.78 15.54
CA VAL A 840 -53.55 7.50 14.32
C VAL A 840 -54.68 7.35 13.32
N CYS A 841 -55.23 8.48 12.87
CA CYS A 841 -56.24 8.55 11.82
C CYS A 841 -55.59 9.05 10.54
N LEU A 842 -55.70 8.28 9.46
CA LEU A 842 -55.14 8.58 8.15
C LEU A 842 -56.23 8.98 7.18
N GLN A 843 -56.08 10.05 6.44
CA GLN A 843 -57.01 10.54 5.45
C GLN A 843 -56.29 10.95 4.17
N THR A 844 -56.72 10.43 3.02
CA THR A 844 -56.20 10.79 1.71
C THR A 844 -57.28 10.58 0.63
N GLU A 845 -57.14 11.27 -0.48
CA GLU A 845 -57.90 11.03 -1.70
C GLU A 845 -57.13 10.09 -2.66
N ASP A 846 -55.88 9.75 -2.35
CA ASP A 846 -55.05 8.82 -3.12
C ASP A 846 -55.45 7.37 -2.83
N THR A 847 -56.31 6.82 -3.72
CA THR A 847 -56.79 5.44 -3.63
C THR A 847 -55.65 4.42 -3.85
N ALA A 848 -54.62 4.75 -4.57
CA ALA A 848 -53.47 3.88 -4.79
C ALA A 848 -52.64 3.70 -3.48
N LEU A 849 -52.52 4.76 -2.68
CA LEU A 849 -51.87 4.71 -1.36
C LEU A 849 -52.71 3.82 -0.39
N VAL A 850 -54.02 3.97 -0.38
CA VAL A 850 -54.90 3.14 0.46
C VAL A 850 -54.80 1.67 0.06
N GLU A 851 -54.84 1.36 -1.22
CA GLU A 851 -54.75 -0.03 -1.73
C GLU A 851 -53.37 -0.64 -1.43
N ALA A 852 -52.28 0.12 -1.58
CA ALA A 852 -50.95 -0.34 -1.24
C ALA A 852 -50.80 -0.71 0.25
N CYS A 853 -51.55 -0.10 1.14
CA CYS A 853 -51.52 -0.34 2.57
C CYS A 853 -52.61 -1.29 3.09
N LYS A 854 -53.47 -1.80 2.23
CA LYS A 854 -54.68 -2.54 2.59
C LYS A 854 -54.43 -3.80 3.45
N ASP A 855 -53.39 -4.57 3.09
CA ASP A 855 -53.06 -5.82 3.78
C ASP A 855 -51.91 -5.65 4.80
N VAL A 856 -51.54 -4.40 5.11
CA VAL A 856 -50.48 -4.09 6.06
C VAL A 856 -51.07 -3.70 7.40
N ASN A 857 -50.61 -4.32 8.49
CA ASN A 857 -50.95 -3.88 9.85
C ASN A 857 -50.24 -2.57 10.20
N LEU A 858 -50.83 -1.44 9.80
CA LEU A 858 -50.25 -0.11 10.00
C LEU A 858 -50.07 0.22 11.48
N ALA A 859 -50.88 -0.31 12.40
CA ALA A 859 -50.68 -0.09 13.84
C ALA A 859 -49.39 -0.73 14.34
N GLU A 860 -49.05 -1.94 13.87
CA GLU A 860 -47.79 -2.63 14.15
C GLU A 860 -46.61 -1.88 13.54
N VAL A 861 -46.72 -1.50 12.25
CA VAL A 861 -45.68 -0.79 11.54
C VAL A 861 -45.37 0.58 12.17
N CYS A 862 -46.37 1.34 12.58
CA CYS A 862 -46.21 2.65 13.24
C CYS A 862 -46.01 2.55 14.75
N ILE A 863 -46.05 1.35 15.34
CA ILE A 863 -45.88 1.08 16.77
C ILE A 863 -46.89 1.90 17.61
N VAL A 864 -48.16 1.89 17.21
CA VAL A 864 -49.24 2.62 17.89
C VAL A 864 -50.36 1.62 18.24
N SER A 865 -51.26 1.97 19.18
CA SER A 865 -52.37 1.10 19.56
C SER A 865 -53.42 0.94 18.46
N ALA A 866 -53.64 1.93 17.63
CA ALA A 866 -54.51 1.89 16.47
C ALA A 866 -54.03 2.81 15.37
N CYS A 867 -54.19 2.36 14.10
CA CYS A 867 -53.93 3.19 12.91
C CYS A 867 -55.01 2.86 11.87
N THR A 868 -55.84 3.81 11.57
CA THR A 868 -57.06 3.57 10.79
C THR A 868 -57.23 4.61 9.68
N TRP A 869 -57.82 4.15 8.54
CA TRP A 869 -58.28 5.02 7.47
C TRP A 869 -59.63 5.57 7.82
N GLU A 870 -59.68 6.74 8.45
CA GLU A 870 -60.93 7.40 8.85
C GLU A 870 -60.81 8.94 8.89
N ALA A 871 -61.91 9.65 8.95
CA ALA A 871 -61.92 11.10 9.09
C ALA A 871 -61.22 11.53 10.38
N ILE A 872 -60.37 12.53 10.29
CA ILE A 872 -59.60 13.04 11.41
C ILE A 872 -60.54 13.70 12.44
N PRO A 873 -60.57 13.22 13.70
CA PRO A 873 -61.44 13.77 14.72
C PRO A 873 -61.12 15.23 15.10
N GLN A 874 -62.15 15.98 15.51
CA GLN A 874 -61.93 17.32 16.03
C GLN A 874 -61.08 17.26 17.30
N GLY A 875 -59.99 18.10 17.35
CA GLY A 875 -59.09 18.15 18.49
C GLY A 875 -57.85 17.20 18.36
N ALA A 876 -57.75 16.43 17.27
CA ALA A 876 -56.56 15.68 16.98
C ALA A 876 -55.36 16.65 16.72
N VAL A 877 -54.13 16.18 17.03
CA VAL A 877 -52.91 16.83 16.55
C VAL A 877 -52.76 16.46 15.09
N CYS A 878 -52.82 17.42 14.19
CA CYS A 878 -52.83 17.20 12.74
C CYS A 878 -51.50 17.56 12.10
N GLY A 879 -51.15 16.82 11.05
CA GLY A 879 -50.01 17.11 10.14
C GLY A 879 -50.30 16.62 8.73
N GLU A 880 -49.50 17.07 7.79
CA GLU A 880 -49.47 16.60 6.41
C GLU A 880 -48.21 15.79 6.18
N GLY A 881 -48.25 14.78 5.33
CA GLY A 881 -47.08 13.98 5.01
C GLY A 881 -46.00 14.78 4.27
N ALA A 882 -44.79 14.74 4.76
CA ALA A 882 -43.66 15.34 4.09
C ALA A 882 -43.20 14.51 2.88
N ASN A 883 -43.24 13.20 3.00
CA ASN A 883 -42.92 12.25 1.92
C ASN A 883 -44.13 11.91 1.04
N LEU A 884 -45.36 12.00 1.60
CA LEU A 884 -46.63 11.73 0.95
C LEU A 884 -47.55 12.97 1.10
N PRO A 885 -47.36 14.03 0.29
CA PRO A 885 -48.03 15.31 0.51
C PRO A 885 -49.54 15.29 0.49
N GLN A 886 -50.18 14.24 -0.06
CA GLN A 886 -51.63 14.08 -0.06
C GLN A 886 -52.17 13.37 1.18
N LEU A 887 -51.30 12.89 2.06
CA LEU A 887 -51.65 12.21 3.29
C LEU A 887 -51.85 13.21 4.42
N LYS A 888 -53.07 13.25 4.98
CA LYS A 888 -53.38 13.95 6.24
C LYS A 888 -53.35 12.96 7.39
N ILE A 889 -52.71 13.35 8.47
CA ILE A 889 -52.47 12.50 9.63
C ILE A 889 -53.04 13.22 10.86
N GLY A 890 -53.87 12.54 11.61
CA GLY A 890 -54.44 13.01 12.89
C GLY A 890 -54.03 12.05 14.00
N VAL A 891 -53.51 12.59 15.11
CA VAL A 891 -53.09 11.83 16.28
C VAL A 891 -54.00 12.20 17.47
N THR A 892 -54.64 11.19 18.06
CA THR A 892 -55.44 11.30 19.30
C THR A 892 -54.93 10.32 20.35
N GLU A 893 -55.42 10.44 21.58
CA GLU A 893 -55.22 9.39 22.58
C GLU A 893 -55.89 8.07 22.14
N ALA A 894 -55.26 6.95 22.42
CA ALA A 894 -55.74 5.64 22.11
C ALA A 894 -57.01 5.30 22.93
N ARG A 895 -57.98 4.66 22.32
CA ARG A 895 -59.23 4.26 22.97
C ARG A 895 -59.07 2.94 23.74
N GLY A 896 -59.91 2.76 24.76
CA GLY A 896 -59.95 1.55 25.56
C GLY A 896 -58.93 1.45 26.66
N GLU A 897 -58.85 0.29 27.32
CA GLU A 897 -57.97 0.06 28.45
C GLU A 897 -56.56 -0.34 28.00
N LYS A 898 -55.56 0.12 28.80
CA LYS A 898 -54.17 -0.24 28.58
C LYS A 898 -53.91 -1.67 29.03
N CYS A 899 -53.52 -2.54 28.11
CA CYS A 899 -53.15 -3.91 28.41
C CYS A 899 -51.89 -3.94 29.33
N PRO A 900 -51.97 -4.57 30.53
CA PRO A 900 -50.90 -4.61 31.49
C PRO A 900 -49.66 -5.45 31.01
N ARG A 901 -49.86 -6.26 29.94
CA ARG A 901 -48.79 -7.11 29.38
C ARG A 901 -48.06 -6.43 28.22
N CYS A 902 -48.73 -6.05 27.13
CA CYS A 902 -48.14 -5.49 25.94
C CYS A 902 -48.17 -3.95 25.87
N TRP A 903 -48.92 -3.30 26.78
CA TRP A 903 -49.07 -1.85 26.92
C TRP A 903 -49.86 -1.16 25.79
N MET A 904 -50.38 -1.92 24.83
CA MET A 904 -51.33 -1.40 23.82
C MET A 904 -52.67 -1.13 24.46
N HIS A 905 -53.39 -0.11 24.02
CA HIS A 905 -54.80 0.14 24.43
C HIS A 905 -55.75 -0.71 23.59
N SER A 906 -56.79 -1.25 24.21
CA SER A 906 -57.78 -2.10 23.54
C SER A 906 -59.18 -1.82 24.06
N GLU A 907 -60.12 -1.59 23.17
CA GLU A 907 -61.54 -1.48 23.51
C GLU A 907 -62.17 -2.83 23.87
N LYS A 908 -61.47 -3.94 23.54
CA LYS A 908 -61.91 -5.32 23.80
C LYS A 908 -61.07 -5.99 24.88
N ALA A 909 -60.64 -5.25 25.86
CA ALA A 909 -59.94 -5.82 27.01
C ALA A 909 -60.83 -6.75 27.82
N ASN A 910 -60.28 -7.90 28.30
CA ASN A 910 -61.03 -8.83 29.17
C ASN A 910 -61.12 -8.28 30.61
N ALA A 911 -61.72 -9.06 31.52
CA ALA A 911 -61.89 -8.66 32.93
C ALA A 911 -60.53 -8.39 33.66
N ASP A 912 -59.43 -8.93 33.19
CA ASP A 912 -58.08 -8.71 33.73
C ASP A 912 -57.35 -7.52 33.03
N GLY A 913 -58.00 -6.78 32.14
CA GLY A 913 -57.47 -5.69 31.36
C GLY A 913 -56.59 -6.16 30.19
N LEU A 914 -56.49 -7.46 29.87
CA LEU A 914 -55.69 -7.97 28.78
C LEU A 914 -56.38 -7.78 27.44
N CYS A 915 -55.65 -7.32 26.40
CA CYS A 915 -56.15 -7.34 25.02
C CYS A 915 -56.36 -8.77 24.52
N GLU A 916 -57.15 -8.95 23.46
CA GLU A 916 -57.52 -10.27 22.90
C GLU A 916 -56.34 -11.18 22.67
N ARG A 917 -55.25 -10.64 22.06
CA ARG A 917 -54.02 -11.39 21.81
C ARG A 917 -53.33 -11.84 23.12
N CYS A 918 -53.12 -10.94 24.08
CA CYS A 918 -52.47 -11.29 25.33
C CYS A 918 -53.29 -12.25 26.17
N ALA A 919 -54.64 -12.14 26.16
CA ALA A 919 -55.53 -13.10 26.79
C ALA A 919 -55.39 -14.52 26.19
N SER A 920 -55.32 -14.61 24.85
CA SER A 920 -55.07 -15.88 24.15
C SER A 920 -53.72 -16.48 24.48
N VAL A 921 -52.64 -15.67 24.50
CA VAL A 921 -51.29 -16.14 24.83
C VAL A 921 -51.19 -16.64 26.29
N ILE A 922 -51.77 -15.89 27.23
CA ILE A 922 -51.76 -16.25 28.65
C ILE A 922 -52.59 -17.53 28.93
N SER A 923 -53.74 -17.76 28.24
CA SER A 923 -54.52 -18.95 28.39
C SER A 923 -53.83 -20.26 27.96
N LYS A 924 -52.76 -20.15 27.14
CA LYS A 924 -51.96 -21.28 26.67
C LYS A 924 -50.68 -21.49 27.51
N MET A 925 -50.40 -20.60 28.44
CA MET A 925 -49.22 -20.73 29.32
C MET A 925 -49.60 -21.60 30.54
N ASP A 926 -48.83 -22.65 30.84
CA ASP A 926 -48.89 -23.38 32.10
C ASP A 926 -48.38 -22.49 33.24
N ILE A 927 -49.22 -21.53 33.67
CA ILE A 927 -48.90 -20.63 34.80
C ILE A 927 -49.65 -21.20 36.02
N GLU A 928 -48.94 -21.75 37.01
CA GLU A 928 -49.51 -21.98 38.32
C GLU A 928 -50.02 -20.64 38.85
N ILE A 929 -51.36 -20.50 39.02
CA ILE A 929 -52.05 -19.31 39.50
C ILE A 929 -51.84 -19.15 41.00
#